data_f8a4863ea4254f2ef65a686d41cbb99a
#
_entry.id   f8a4863ea4254f2ef65a686d41cbb99a
#
_cell.length_a   1.000
_cell.length_b   1.000
_cell.length_c   1.000
_cell.angle_alpha   90.00
_cell.angle_beta   90.00
_cell.angle_gamma   90.00
#
_symmetry.space_group_name_H-M   'P 1'
#
loop_
_entity.id
_entity.type
_entity.pdbx_description
1 polymer ?
#
loop_
_entity_poly.entity_id
_entity_poly.type
_entity_poly.pdbx_seq_one_letter_code
_entity_poly.pdbx_strand_id
1 'polypeptide(L)'
;MKHTRTSGRRLAAALLTLSTVTAVAGTLVAVPAVAAVPAAVAGTTGATATNLPVDAEIVSVGDTGYLTSRKDASGTEVLEWHASSDGSVTTVGTGVSGYDSNSDLLVTGDGSTVSVRDMKNGGVWRASFNIGAEFPSGSTKLVGVVNENLFVSVATTGDYHELWQLSKVNGVTKKSKLSSRPKNVDYKVVASAGNDFVVLGSVRERYVPTDRIVYWYAKGNVGSGTVVDWGGSSGTPAWDQSSTGALTSSWEAWVHASQDGGLEISAHPLGTGPTTRIPLTGALTRSVVAGIVGDTVFYGVPGTATAETPGPLYARSLTDPAAQPYKVLDNFSSVAHAPDGSLLVRGFGAAGDGLFRISGSGGERPSVALEASTGRVLAVQFTDSRIATVVDLEKAGTTLPMEWTLSRGNATVDLTLTHVTTGKKLTKRLAAPLPGNRFSFVWDGVLEGISAPNGSYTWKATAAPTDGVGGPATVSGSFQVVRRANAHDLNDNGSTDVIARDAAGALWRDDLFDWPVGGQAKPALRTRIGTGWGIYQQIEAVGDIAGTSHGDVLAVDGSGSLYQYLGRGDGTLSARVRIGGGWGGYKQLTGGSDLNGDGRSDLLATDASGVLWFYKGTGSATAPFAARVRVGGGWGVYNQITAVGNIAGASAGDLVARDTAGVLWLHLGYGNGTFAPRIRIGGGWGGFSQLVGAGDVTGDGRPDLIGYGSAGTYVYRSTGSTGAPFTRQSTSLYAGEGTKFNSVA
;
A
#
# COMPACT_ATOMS: atom_id res chain seq x y z
N MET A 1 -0.53 -74.59 -7.84
CA MET A 1 -1.38 -74.58 -9.07
C MET A 1 -1.89 -73.12 -9.14
N LYS A 2 -1.31 -72.40 -10.02
CA LYS A 2 -1.84 -71.85 -11.31
C LYS A 2 -3.12 -71.02 -11.13
N HIS A 3 -3.00 -69.80 -11.34
CA HIS A 3 -3.35 -68.81 -12.41
C HIS A 3 -4.37 -67.81 -11.86
N THR A 4 -4.54 -66.60 -12.24
CA THR A 4 -3.97 -65.66 -13.22
C THR A 4 -4.59 -64.27 -12.93
N ARG A 5 -3.90 -63.25 -13.32
CA ARG A 5 -4.22 -61.80 -13.40
C ARG A 5 -5.63 -61.46 -13.91
N THR A 6 -6.21 -60.37 -13.43
CA THR A 6 -6.63 -59.25 -14.34
C THR A 6 -6.92 -57.97 -13.60
N SER A 7 -6.53 -56.91 -14.23
CA SER A 7 -6.62 -55.50 -13.89
C SER A 7 -8.05 -54.94 -13.99
N GLY A 8 -8.39 -53.97 -13.14
CA GLY A 8 -9.64 -53.21 -13.30
C GLY A 8 -9.52 -51.84 -12.62
N ARG A 9 -9.33 -50.82 -13.42
CA ARG A 9 -9.47 -49.40 -13.04
C ARG A 9 -10.88 -49.13 -12.54
N ARG A 10 -11.03 -48.44 -11.41
CA ARG A 10 -12.29 -47.79 -11.03
C ARG A 10 -12.05 -46.32 -10.67
N LEU A 11 -12.77 -45.45 -11.39
CA LEU A 11 -12.98 -44.06 -11.11
C LEU A 11 -13.66 -43.89 -9.75
N ALA A 12 -13.17 -42.96 -8.95
CA ALA A 12 -13.87 -42.46 -7.77
C ALA A 12 -14.63 -41.19 -8.14
N ALA A 13 -15.95 -41.23 -7.99
CA ALA A 13 -16.83 -40.07 -8.09
C ALA A 13 -16.86 -39.35 -6.73
N ALA A 14 -16.62 -38.04 -6.74
CA ALA A 14 -16.75 -37.17 -5.55
C ALA A 14 -18.23 -36.79 -5.39
N LEU A 15 -18.82 -37.11 -4.25
CA LEU A 15 -20.12 -36.56 -3.81
C LEU A 15 -19.95 -35.17 -3.24
N LEU A 16 -20.64 -34.22 -3.82
CA LEU A 16 -20.83 -32.86 -3.28
C LEU A 16 -21.99 -32.88 -2.27
N THR A 17 -21.75 -32.66 -1.00
CA THR A 17 -22.81 -32.43 -0.01
C THR A 17 -23.06 -30.90 0.10
N LEU A 18 -24.29 -30.53 -0.25
CA LEU A 18 -24.83 -29.17 -0.16
C LEU A 18 -25.35 -28.95 1.26
N SER A 19 -24.70 -28.08 2.04
CA SER A 19 -25.22 -27.63 3.33
C SER A 19 -25.97 -26.30 3.15
N THR A 20 -27.24 -26.32 3.43
CA THR A 20 -28.12 -25.15 3.47
C THR A 20 -27.81 -24.31 4.71
N VAL A 21 -27.39 -23.06 4.52
CA VAL A 21 -27.29 -22.04 5.56
C VAL A 21 -28.51 -21.14 5.47
N THR A 22 -29.26 -21.07 6.57
CA THR A 22 -30.43 -20.19 6.74
C THR A 22 -29.93 -18.76 6.92
N ALA A 23 -30.35 -17.85 6.03
CA ALA A 23 -30.01 -16.45 6.07
C ALA A 23 -30.91 -15.70 7.05
N VAL A 24 -30.34 -14.98 8.01
CA VAL A 24 -30.98 -13.97 8.83
C VAL A 24 -30.91 -12.64 8.05
N ALA A 25 -32.08 -12.07 7.74
CA ALA A 25 -32.19 -10.80 7.03
C ALA A 25 -31.77 -9.62 7.92
N GLY A 26 -30.61 -9.05 7.63
CA GLY A 26 -30.18 -7.74 8.10
C GLY A 26 -30.27 -6.73 6.96
N THR A 27 -30.94 -5.61 7.18
CA THR A 27 -31.10 -4.52 6.23
C THR A 27 -29.76 -3.91 5.83
N LEU A 28 -29.33 -4.19 4.58
CA LEU A 28 -28.18 -3.56 3.96
C LEU A 28 -28.60 -2.20 3.39
N VAL A 29 -27.99 -1.13 3.89
CA VAL A 29 -28.03 0.19 3.26
C VAL A 29 -27.24 0.08 1.96
N ALA A 30 -27.87 0.32 0.84
CA ALA A 30 -27.26 0.29 -0.48
C ALA A 30 -26.24 1.42 -0.62
N VAL A 31 -24.96 1.07 -0.74
CA VAL A 31 -23.91 1.96 -1.25
C VAL A 31 -24.04 1.98 -2.77
N PRO A 32 -24.03 3.15 -3.45
CA PRO A 32 -24.15 3.19 -4.89
C PRO A 32 -22.99 2.43 -5.55
N ALA A 33 -23.35 1.50 -6.41
CA ALA A 33 -22.39 0.72 -7.19
C ALA A 33 -21.57 1.67 -8.10
N VAL A 34 -20.27 1.73 -7.86
CA VAL A 34 -19.34 2.29 -8.84
C VAL A 34 -19.41 1.37 -10.06
N ALA A 35 -19.79 1.94 -11.20
CA ALA A 35 -19.87 1.21 -12.46
C ALA A 35 -18.54 0.46 -12.71
N ALA A 36 -18.63 -0.84 -12.88
CA ALA A 36 -17.51 -1.67 -13.26
C ALA A 36 -16.98 -1.16 -14.61
N VAL A 37 -15.68 -0.84 -14.66
CA VAL A 37 -14.98 -0.57 -15.91
C VAL A 37 -15.12 -1.83 -16.77
N PRO A 38 -15.66 -1.75 -18.01
CA PRO A 38 -15.74 -2.93 -18.86
C PRO A 38 -14.34 -3.45 -19.13
N ALA A 39 -14.17 -4.78 -18.98
CA ALA A 39 -12.93 -5.48 -19.24
C ALA A 39 -12.39 -5.07 -20.62
N ALA A 40 -11.11 -4.70 -20.68
CA ALA A 40 -10.43 -4.45 -21.92
C ALA A 40 -10.57 -5.67 -22.84
N VAL A 41 -11.05 -5.44 -24.04
CA VAL A 41 -11.08 -6.47 -25.09
C VAL A 41 -9.63 -6.90 -25.31
N ALA A 42 -9.36 -8.19 -25.11
CA ALA A 42 -8.07 -8.78 -25.41
C ALA A 42 -7.79 -8.60 -26.92
N GLY A 43 -6.90 -7.69 -27.25
CA GLY A 43 -6.40 -7.51 -28.59
C GLY A 43 -5.64 -8.75 -29.02
N THR A 44 -5.93 -9.23 -30.22
CA THR A 44 -5.23 -10.32 -30.89
C THR A 44 -3.73 -10.07 -30.92
N THR A 45 -2.98 -10.97 -30.34
CA THR A 45 -1.51 -11.04 -30.41
C THR A 45 -1.07 -11.24 -31.87
N GLY A 46 -0.43 -10.23 -32.43
CA GLY A 46 0.15 -10.34 -33.76
C GLY A 46 1.05 -9.15 -34.07
N ALA A 47 2.18 -9.03 -33.40
CA ALA A 47 3.41 -8.45 -33.91
C ALA A 47 4.51 -8.74 -32.89
N THR A 48 5.65 -9.21 -33.33
CA THR A 48 6.89 -9.32 -32.56
C THR A 48 7.24 -7.93 -32.04
N ALA A 49 7.12 -7.74 -30.72
CA ALA A 49 7.46 -6.49 -30.08
C ALA A 49 8.92 -6.11 -30.38
N THR A 50 9.11 -5.13 -31.24
CA THR A 50 10.43 -4.50 -31.45
C THR A 50 10.81 -3.81 -30.15
N ASN A 51 12.04 -4.04 -29.65
CA ASN A 51 12.56 -3.35 -28.47
C ASN A 51 12.74 -1.85 -28.79
N LEU A 52 11.77 -1.05 -28.42
CA LEU A 52 11.87 0.40 -28.54
C LEU A 52 12.71 0.94 -27.37
N PRO A 53 13.69 1.82 -27.58
CA PRO A 53 14.36 2.51 -26.47
C PRO A 53 13.38 3.28 -25.57
N VAL A 54 13.62 3.26 -24.25
CA VAL A 54 12.69 3.86 -23.26
C VAL A 54 12.53 5.37 -23.48
N ASP A 55 13.58 6.05 -23.93
CA ASP A 55 13.65 7.49 -24.19
C ASP A 55 13.31 7.88 -25.64
N ALA A 56 12.92 6.91 -26.48
CA ALA A 56 12.55 7.19 -27.85
C ALA A 56 11.24 7.99 -27.95
N GLU A 57 11.24 9.04 -28.76
CA GLU A 57 10.07 9.84 -29.13
C GLU A 57 9.73 9.61 -30.59
N ILE A 58 8.43 9.61 -30.92
CA ILE A 58 7.99 9.51 -32.33
C ILE A 58 8.15 10.86 -33.02
N VAL A 59 8.67 10.85 -34.24
CA VAL A 59 8.88 12.06 -35.07
C VAL A 59 7.98 12.08 -36.28
N SER A 60 7.90 10.96 -37.01
CA SER A 60 7.15 10.89 -38.30
C SER A 60 6.70 9.45 -38.52
N VAL A 61 5.60 9.28 -39.27
CA VAL A 61 5.06 7.98 -39.68
C VAL A 61 4.79 7.97 -41.15
N GLY A 62 5.22 6.91 -41.82
CA GLY A 62 4.90 6.62 -43.23
C GLY A 62 4.12 5.32 -43.37
N ASP A 63 3.86 4.92 -44.61
CA ASP A 63 3.21 3.63 -44.90
C ASP A 63 4.12 2.43 -44.64
N THR A 64 5.45 2.61 -44.76
CA THR A 64 6.43 1.53 -44.67
C THR A 64 7.22 1.51 -43.35
N GLY A 65 7.00 2.48 -42.47
CA GLY A 65 7.69 2.55 -41.19
C GLY A 65 7.48 3.86 -40.47
N TYR A 66 8.26 4.06 -39.41
CA TYR A 66 8.21 5.28 -38.60
C TYR A 66 9.60 5.73 -38.15
N LEU A 67 9.73 7.03 -37.94
CA LEU A 67 10.95 7.69 -37.47
C LEU A 67 10.85 7.99 -36.00
N THR A 68 11.86 7.57 -35.21
CA THR A 68 12.02 7.98 -33.82
C THR A 68 13.25 8.84 -33.63
N SER A 69 13.22 9.68 -32.58
CA SER A 69 14.41 10.36 -32.05
C SER A 69 14.67 9.97 -30.61
N ARG A 70 15.94 9.92 -30.23
CA ARG A 70 16.38 9.78 -28.84
C ARG A 70 17.71 10.49 -28.64
N LYS A 71 18.13 10.66 -27.39
CA LYS A 71 19.45 11.19 -27.07
C LYS A 71 20.40 10.05 -26.71
N ASP A 72 21.61 10.08 -27.28
CA ASP A 72 22.68 9.16 -26.85
C ASP A 72 23.26 9.58 -25.50
N ALA A 73 24.23 8.81 -25.00
CA ALA A 73 24.90 9.08 -23.73
C ALA A 73 25.66 10.42 -23.67
N SER A 74 25.96 11.02 -24.83
CA SER A 74 26.58 12.35 -24.95
C SER A 74 25.55 13.49 -25.02
N GLY A 75 24.24 13.15 -25.06
CA GLY A 75 23.14 14.09 -25.28
C GLY A 75 22.90 14.45 -26.73
N THR A 76 23.59 13.79 -27.68
CA THR A 76 23.42 14.01 -29.13
C THR A 76 22.14 13.32 -29.61
N GLU A 77 21.37 14.01 -30.45
CA GLU A 77 20.16 13.44 -31.06
C GLU A 77 20.52 12.35 -32.07
N VAL A 78 19.86 11.19 -31.94
CA VAL A 78 19.97 10.05 -32.85
C VAL A 78 18.62 9.77 -33.44
N LEU A 79 18.53 9.70 -34.76
CA LEU A 79 17.34 9.40 -35.51
C LEU A 79 17.39 7.96 -36.02
N GLU A 80 16.32 7.18 -35.75
CA GLU A 80 16.21 5.79 -36.13
C GLU A 80 14.91 5.55 -36.94
N TRP A 81 15.06 4.94 -38.14
CA TRP A 81 13.93 4.47 -38.94
C TRP A 81 13.63 3.02 -38.60
N HIS A 82 12.38 2.76 -38.28
CA HIS A 82 11.85 1.44 -37.97
C HIS A 82 10.97 0.97 -39.10
N ALA A 83 11.41 -0.05 -39.82
CA ALA A 83 10.65 -0.59 -40.95
C ALA A 83 9.53 -1.51 -40.45
N SER A 84 8.30 -1.31 -40.97
CA SER A 84 7.13 -2.11 -40.60
C SER A 84 7.16 -3.51 -41.19
N SER A 85 7.92 -3.74 -42.27
CA SER A 85 7.93 -5.01 -43.02
C SER A 85 8.62 -6.16 -42.26
N ASP A 86 9.73 -5.86 -41.57
CA ASP A 86 10.59 -6.85 -40.91
C ASP A 86 11.02 -6.42 -39.51
N GLY A 87 10.60 -5.24 -39.05
CA GLY A 87 11.00 -4.70 -37.74
C GLY A 87 12.44 -4.23 -37.66
N SER A 88 13.15 -4.11 -38.81
CA SER A 88 14.53 -3.65 -38.82
C SER A 88 14.63 -2.17 -38.41
N VAL A 89 15.72 -1.85 -37.71
CA VAL A 89 16.00 -0.50 -37.20
C VAL A 89 17.29 0.00 -37.84
N THR A 90 17.23 1.18 -38.46
CA THR A 90 18.38 1.79 -39.13
C THR A 90 18.62 3.19 -38.59
N THR A 91 19.81 3.50 -38.10
CA THR A 91 20.22 4.86 -37.76
C THR A 91 20.32 5.69 -39.03
N VAL A 92 19.53 6.75 -39.15
CA VAL A 92 19.40 7.59 -40.37
C VAL A 92 19.93 9.00 -40.18
N GLY A 93 20.25 9.40 -38.95
CA GLY A 93 20.83 10.71 -38.62
C GLY A 93 21.42 10.75 -37.23
N THR A 94 22.48 11.53 -37.03
CA THR A 94 23.10 11.81 -35.74
C THR A 94 23.47 13.29 -35.69
N GLY A 95 23.07 13.99 -34.61
CA GLY A 95 23.31 15.43 -34.47
C GLY A 95 22.49 16.29 -35.40
N VAL A 96 21.43 15.74 -36.00
CA VAL A 96 20.48 16.44 -36.86
C VAL A 96 19.05 16.20 -36.36
N SER A 97 18.16 17.12 -36.64
CA SER A 97 16.73 17.00 -36.29
C SER A 97 15.94 16.30 -37.40
N GLY A 98 14.96 15.48 -36.99
CA GLY A 98 13.95 14.92 -37.87
C GLY A 98 12.70 15.79 -37.93
N TYR A 99 11.98 15.72 -39.02
CA TYR A 99 10.74 16.48 -39.24
C TYR A 99 9.63 15.54 -39.70
N ASP A 100 8.42 15.77 -39.21
CA ASP A 100 7.25 15.04 -39.64
C ASP A 100 6.89 15.44 -41.09
N SER A 101 6.86 14.47 -41.97
CA SER A 101 6.50 14.64 -43.39
C SER A 101 5.12 14.07 -43.71
N ASN A 102 4.50 13.34 -42.75
CA ASN A 102 3.27 12.59 -42.94
C ASN A 102 3.32 11.66 -44.18
N SER A 103 4.48 11.02 -44.40
CA SER A 103 4.74 10.16 -45.54
C SER A 103 6.00 9.31 -45.31
N ASP A 104 6.34 8.41 -46.24
CA ASP A 104 7.61 7.67 -46.28
C ASP A 104 8.84 8.53 -46.58
N LEU A 105 8.69 9.85 -46.66
CA LEU A 105 9.83 10.74 -46.87
C LEU A 105 10.52 11.05 -45.54
N LEU A 106 11.75 10.62 -45.41
CA LEU A 106 12.60 10.98 -44.27
C LEU A 106 13.19 12.37 -44.51
N VAL A 107 12.78 13.33 -43.71
CA VAL A 107 13.28 14.70 -43.78
C VAL A 107 14.16 14.96 -42.54
N THR A 108 15.43 15.27 -42.79
CA THR A 108 16.41 15.53 -41.69
C THR A 108 17.23 16.79 -42.03
N GLY A 109 17.68 17.50 -41.00
CA GLY A 109 18.49 18.70 -41.18
C GLY A 109 19.09 19.29 -39.93
N ASP A 110 20.06 20.20 -40.11
CA ASP A 110 20.74 20.98 -39.07
C ASP A 110 20.16 22.40 -38.93
N GLY A 111 19.04 22.68 -39.60
CA GLY A 111 18.40 24.00 -39.66
C GLY A 111 18.90 24.88 -40.83
N SER A 112 20.07 24.66 -41.38
CA SER A 112 20.62 25.34 -42.55
C SER A 112 20.54 24.48 -43.82
N THR A 113 20.80 23.20 -43.68
CA THR A 113 20.72 22.20 -44.76
C THR A 113 19.68 21.14 -44.39
N VAL A 114 18.78 20.85 -45.29
CA VAL A 114 17.73 19.85 -45.16
C VAL A 114 17.83 18.83 -46.27
N SER A 115 17.80 17.55 -45.89
CA SER A 115 17.82 16.41 -46.80
C SER A 115 16.50 15.66 -46.79
N VAL A 116 16.08 15.17 -47.94
CA VAL A 116 14.88 14.35 -48.13
C VAL A 116 15.28 13.04 -48.77
N ARG A 117 14.89 11.93 -48.14
CA ARG A 117 15.11 10.56 -48.64
C ARG A 117 13.79 9.82 -48.72
N ASP A 118 13.67 8.92 -49.65
CA ASP A 118 12.48 8.09 -49.86
C ASP A 118 12.70 6.70 -49.23
N MET A 119 12.10 6.48 -48.09
CA MET A 119 12.28 5.24 -47.33
C MET A 119 11.52 4.06 -47.94
N LYS A 120 10.43 4.33 -48.69
CA LYS A 120 9.70 3.31 -49.44
C LYS A 120 10.56 2.67 -50.52
N ASN A 121 11.50 3.43 -51.05
CA ASN A 121 12.45 2.98 -52.08
C ASN A 121 13.86 2.74 -51.52
N GLY A 122 13.96 2.25 -50.27
CA GLY A 122 15.23 1.88 -49.62
C GLY A 122 16.11 3.07 -49.23
N GLY A 123 15.53 4.21 -48.89
CA GLY A 123 16.25 5.40 -48.43
C GLY A 123 16.96 6.18 -49.56
N VAL A 124 16.46 6.03 -50.80
CA VAL A 124 17.01 6.73 -51.93
C VAL A 124 16.92 8.25 -51.75
N TRP A 125 17.98 8.92 -52.08
CA TRP A 125 18.08 10.37 -52.02
C TRP A 125 17.11 11.05 -52.99
N ARG A 126 16.27 11.96 -52.51
CA ARG A 126 15.28 12.71 -53.30
C ARG A 126 15.70 14.14 -53.53
N ALA A 127 16.06 14.88 -52.50
CA ALA A 127 16.34 16.29 -52.56
C ALA A 127 17.26 16.76 -51.43
N SER A 128 17.96 17.87 -51.69
CA SER A 128 18.63 18.67 -50.67
C SER A 128 18.32 20.14 -50.85
N PHE A 129 18.15 20.83 -49.73
CA PHE A 129 17.92 22.25 -49.70
C PHE A 129 18.97 22.93 -48.85
N ASN A 130 19.62 23.96 -49.37
CA ASN A 130 20.46 24.86 -48.55
C ASN A 130 19.63 26.14 -48.30
N ILE A 131 18.93 26.15 -47.17
CA ILE A 131 17.98 27.23 -46.82
C ILE A 131 18.69 28.56 -46.71
N GLY A 132 19.91 28.59 -46.12
CA GLY A 132 20.68 29.82 -45.98
C GLY A 132 21.10 30.41 -47.33
N ALA A 133 21.44 29.57 -48.32
CA ALA A 133 21.77 30.03 -49.65
C ALA A 133 20.55 30.57 -50.44
N GLU A 134 19.37 30.00 -50.16
CA GLU A 134 18.12 30.48 -50.76
C GLU A 134 17.66 31.85 -50.26
N PHE A 135 18.09 32.24 -49.04
CA PHE A 135 17.75 33.52 -48.39
C PHE A 135 18.98 34.20 -47.79
N PRO A 136 19.93 34.68 -48.60
CA PRO A 136 21.24 35.14 -48.11
C PRO A 136 21.18 36.42 -47.26
N SER A 137 20.08 37.18 -47.30
CA SER A 137 19.89 38.44 -46.60
C SER A 137 19.01 38.34 -45.35
N GLY A 138 18.54 37.15 -44.97
CA GLY A 138 17.61 36.96 -43.88
C GLY A 138 17.99 35.84 -42.92
N SER A 139 17.64 35.96 -41.66
CA SER A 139 17.69 34.83 -40.72
C SER A 139 16.56 33.87 -41.06
N THR A 140 16.87 32.58 -41.19
CA THR A 140 15.93 31.55 -41.63
C THR A 140 15.69 30.50 -40.54
N LYS A 141 14.45 30.01 -40.46
CA LYS A 141 14.04 28.91 -39.60
C LYS A 141 13.13 27.96 -40.35
N LEU A 142 13.47 26.68 -40.38
CA LEU A 142 12.52 25.67 -40.89
C LEU A 142 11.39 25.51 -39.86
N VAL A 143 10.13 25.66 -40.29
CA VAL A 143 8.96 25.73 -39.43
C VAL A 143 7.95 24.61 -39.69
N GLY A 144 8.23 23.73 -40.64
CA GLY A 144 7.48 22.54 -40.92
C GLY A 144 7.76 21.94 -42.28
N VAL A 145 7.20 20.77 -42.51
CA VAL A 145 7.30 20.01 -43.74
C VAL A 145 5.92 19.46 -44.09
N VAL A 146 5.56 19.43 -45.34
CA VAL A 146 4.35 18.74 -45.85
C VAL A 146 4.75 18.02 -47.13
N ASN A 147 4.73 16.70 -47.10
CA ASN A 147 5.32 15.85 -48.15
C ASN A 147 6.80 16.26 -48.38
N GLU A 148 7.20 16.64 -49.58
CA GLU A 148 8.55 17.11 -49.92
C GLU A 148 8.69 18.65 -49.89
N ASN A 149 7.66 19.37 -49.43
CA ASN A 149 7.66 20.83 -49.38
C ASN A 149 8.12 21.32 -48.04
N LEU A 150 9.13 22.19 -47.98
CA LEU A 150 9.63 22.80 -46.76
C LEU A 150 8.97 24.17 -46.57
N PHE A 151 8.62 24.46 -45.29
CA PHE A 151 8.11 25.76 -44.91
C PHE A 151 9.17 26.49 -44.08
N VAL A 152 9.55 27.66 -44.52
CA VAL A 152 10.64 28.45 -43.97
C VAL A 152 10.12 29.81 -43.53
N SER A 153 10.34 30.17 -42.27
CA SER A 153 10.21 31.53 -41.77
C SER A 153 11.48 32.30 -42.07
N VAL A 154 11.35 33.47 -42.65
CA VAL A 154 12.46 34.34 -43.04
C VAL A 154 12.28 35.69 -42.37
N ALA A 155 13.18 36.08 -41.47
CA ALA A 155 13.22 37.42 -40.90
C ALA A 155 13.87 38.38 -41.89
N THR A 156 13.15 39.45 -42.24
CA THR A 156 13.64 40.49 -43.19
C THR A 156 13.97 41.79 -42.45
N THR A 157 14.68 42.70 -43.13
CA THR A 157 14.94 44.06 -42.64
C THR A 157 13.63 44.79 -42.41
N GLY A 158 13.39 45.34 -41.20
CA GLY A 158 12.18 46.08 -40.87
C GLY A 158 11.17 45.35 -40.01
N ASP A 159 11.58 44.33 -39.21
CA ASP A 159 10.77 43.55 -38.27
C ASP A 159 9.63 42.75 -38.92
N TYR A 160 9.77 42.34 -40.17
CA TYR A 160 8.84 41.45 -40.87
C TYR A 160 9.36 40.02 -40.87
N HIS A 161 8.48 39.06 -40.58
CA HIS A 161 8.71 37.66 -40.80
C HIS A 161 7.85 37.18 -41.96
N GLU A 162 8.50 36.56 -42.92
CA GLU A 162 7.86 36.03 -44.12
C GLU A 162 7.80 34.50 -44.03
N LEU A 163 6.67 33.93 -44.40
CA LEU A 163 6.53 32.49 -44.53
C LEU A 163 6.69 32.11 -46.01
N TRP A 164 7.63 31.22 -46.32
CA TRP A 164 7.93 30.74 -47.64
C TRP A 164 7.76 29.23 -47.72
N GLN A 165 7.23 28.76 -48.86
CA GLN A 165 7.25 27.35 -49.26
C GLN A 165 8.41 27.13 -50.23
N LEU A 166 9.21 26.11 -50.01
CA LEU A 166 10.28 25.64 -50.89
C LEU A 166 9.92 24.25 -51.41
N SER A 167 10.06 24.06 -52.73
CA SER A 167 9.89 22.78 -53.40
C SER A 167 11.00 22.54 -54.41
N LYS A 168 11.21 21.30 -54.87
CA LYS A 168 12.12 20.98 -55.96
C LYS A 168 11.33 20.63 -57.19
N VAL A 169 11.60 21.34 -58.29
CA VAL A 169 11.06 21.04 -59.63
C VAL A 169 12.23 20.86 -60.57
N ASN A 170 12.38 19.68 -61.11
CA ASN A 170 13.50 19.32 -62.00
C ASN A 170 14.89 19.64 -61.37
N GLY A 171 15.04 19.41 -60.07
CA GLY A 171 16.29 19.66 -59.34
C GLY A 171 16.52 21.12 -58.92
N VAL A 172 15.69 22.06 -59.36
CA VAL A 172 15.78 23.50 -59.07
C VAL A 172 14.86 23.85 -57.91
N THR A 173 15.33 24.64 -56.93
CA THR A 173 14.49 25.13 -55.84
C THR A 173 13.51 26.18 -56.37
N LYS A 174 12.22 25.91 -56.21
CA LYS A 174 11.13 26.87 -56.39
C LYS A 174 10.73 27.46 -55.05
N LYS A 175 10.58 28.78 -55.00
CA LYS A 175 10.17 29.52 -53.80
C LYS A 175 8.82 30.18 -54.04
N SER A 176 7.88 30.01 -53.11
CA SER A 176 6.58 30.67 -53.10
C SER A 176 6.38 31.37 -51.78
N LYS A 177 6.15 32.67 -51.79
CA LYS A 177 5.85 33.46 -50.59
C LYS A 177 4.39 33.27 -50.20
N LEU A 178 4.14 32.74 -49.02
CA LEU A 178 2.79 32.42 -48.51
C LEU A 178 2.20 33.56 -47.68
N SER A 179 3.03 34.22 -46.87
CA SER A 179 2.57 35.26 -45.92
C SER A 179 3.70 36.24 -45.60
N SER A 180 3.32 37.47 -45.23
CA SER A 180 4.22 38.46 -44.66
C SER A 180 3.50 39.16 -43.52
N ARG A 181 4.04 39.08 -42.29
CA ARG A 181 3.45 39.69 -41.11
C ARG A 181 4.46 40.60 -40.42
N PRO A 182 4.03 41.77 -39.92
CA PRO A 182 4.90 42.64 -39.13
C PRO A 182 5.14 42.08 -37.75
N LYS A 183 6.31 42.41 -37.15
CA LYS A 183 6.70 42.11 -35.78
C LYS A 183 6.86 40.63 -35.42
N ASN A 184 8.07 40.16 -35.33
CA ASN A 184 8.56 38.93 -34.65
C ASN A 184 7.54 37.77 -34.60
N VAL A 185 6.87 37.47 -35.73
CA VAL A 185 5.91 36.37 -35.79
C VAL A 185 6.67 35.04 -35.89
N ASP A 186 6.42 34.15 -34.94
CA ASP A 186 6.90 32.78 -34.99
C ASP A 186 5.87 31.93 -35.76
N TYR A 187 6.29 31.31 -36.84
CA TYR A 187 5.46 30.41 -37.66
C TYR A 187 5.74 28.96 -37.34
N LYS A 188 4.70 28.12 -37.38
CA LYS A 188 4.80 26.68 -37.27
C LYS A 188 3.72 26.01 -38.11
N VAL A 189 4.07 25.01 -38.92
CA VAL A 189 3.09 24.09 -39.48
C VAL A 189 2.68 23.14 -38.38
N VAL A 190 1.39 23.13 -38.04
CA VAL A 190 0.87 22.42 -36.89
C VAL A 190 0.04 21.19 -37.25
N ALA A 191 -0.39 21.07 -38.48
CA ALA A 191 -1.10 19.91 -39.02
C ALA A 191 -1.03 19.85 -40.52
N SER A 192 -1.11 18.66 -41.11
CA SER A 192 -1.25 18.44 -42.54
C SER A 192 -2.11 17.22 -42.85
N ALA A 193 -2.78 17.24 -43.99
CA ALA A 193 -3.53 16.11 -44.54
C ALA A 193 -3.46 16.16 -46.08
N GLY A 194 -2.77 15.20 -46.68
CA GLY A 194 -2.46 15.22 -48.08
C GLY A 194 -1.68 16.46 -48.48
N ASN A 195 -2.24 17.29 -49.35
CA ASN A 195 -1.65 18.56 -49.78
C ASN A 195 -2.11 19.78 -48.97
N ASP A 196 -3.08 19.60 -48.09
CA ASP A 196 -3.55 20.67 -47.22
C ASP A 196 -2.74 20.74 -45.91
N PHE A 197 -2.57 21.94 -45.41
CA PHE A 197 -1.86 22.17 -44.13
C PHE A 197 -2.48 23.32 -43.35
N VAL A 198 -2.24 23.31 -42.06
CA VAL A 198 -2.54 24.42 -41.14
C VAL A 198 -1.24 24.98 -40.61
N VAL A 199 -1.08 26.28 -40.76
CA VAL A 199 0.03 27.03 -40.17
C VAL A 199 -0.47 27.92 -39.04
N LEU A 200 0.26 27.90 -37.95
CA LEU A 200 0.10 28.83 -36.83
C LEU A 200 1.12 29.94 -36.96
N GLY A 201 0.68 31.20 -36.82
CA GLY A 201 1.52 32.35 -36.57
C GLY A 201 1.28 32.85 -35.15
N SER A 202 2.32 33.13 -34.39
CA SER A 202 2.21 33.69 -33.05
C SER A 202 3.10 34.90 -32.88
N VAL A 203 2.62 35.92 -32.15
CA VAL A 203 3.42 37.07 -31.76
C VAL A 203 3.24 37.34 -30.25
N ARG A 204 4.34 37.61 -29.57
CA ARG A 204 4.29 38.10 -28.20
C ARG A 204 4.14 39.61 -28.18
N GLU A 205 2.98 40.08 -27.78
CA GLU A 205 2.72 41.50 -27.55
C GLU A 205 2.99 41.86 -26.09
N ARG A 206 3.91 42.79 -25.88
CA ARG A 206 4.22 43.29 -24.51
C ARG A 206 3.23 44.39 -24.16
N TYR A 207 2.27 44.07 -23.30
CA TYR A 207 1.38 45.03 -22.68
C TYR A 207 1.62 45.04 -21.16
N VAL A 208 1.71 46.26 -20.57
CA VAL A 208 1.72 46.39 -19.12
C VAL A 208 0.26 46.31 -18.64
N PRO A 209 -0.12 45.45 -17.72
CA PRO A 209 0.73 44.63 -16.83
C PRO A 209 0.98 43.18 -17.26
N THR A 210 0.44 42.67 -18.36
CA THR A 210 0.58 41.26 -18.74
C THR A 210 0.96 41.11 -20.20
N ASP A 211 2.02 40.32 -20.47
CA ASP A 211 2.39 39.87 -21.81
C ASP A 211 1.26 39.02 -22.43
N ARG A 212 0.90 39.28 -23.65
CA ARG A 212 -0.10 38.51 -24.41
C ARG A 212 0.58 37.86 -25.60
N ILE A 213 0.15 36.61 -25.93
CA ILE A 213 0.50 35.97 -27.18
C ILE A 213 -0.76 35.99 -28.06
N VAL A 214 -0.66 36.56 -29.24
CA VAL A 214 -1.71 36.56 -30.25
C VAL A 214 -1.39 35.49 -31.26
N TYR A 215 -2.38 34.67 -31.57
CA TYR A 215 -2.27 33.56 -32.51
C TYR A 215 -3.15 33.79 -33.75
N TRP A 216 -2.64 33.35 -34.90
CA TRP A 216 -3.40 33.27 -36.15
C TRP A 216 -3.27 31.87 -36.72
N TYR A 217 -4.37 31.31 -37.14
CA TYR A 217 -4.38 30.08 -37.87
C TYR A 217 -4.71 30.36 -39.33
N ALA A 218 -3.96 29.74 -40.25
CA ALA A 218 -4.21 29.84 -41.67
C ALA A 218 -4.15 28.45 -42.30
N LYS A 219 -5.07 28.16 -43.20
CA LYS A 219 -5.08 26.94 -44.00
C LYS A 219 -4.43 27.24 -45.36
N GLY A 220 -3.60 26.32 -45.80
CA GLY A 220 -2.95 26.40 -47.09
C GLY A 220 -3.00 25.07 -47.82
N ASN A 221 -2.63 25.12 -49.09
CA ASN A 221 -2.47 23.96 -49.95
C ASN A 221 -1.14 24.06 -50.70
N VAL A 222 -0.29 23.02 -50.61
CA VAL A 222 1.05 23.04 -51.24
C VAL A 222 1.00 23.10 -52.75
N GLY A 223 -0.07 22.62 -53.42
CA GLY A 223 -0.23 22.65 -54.86
C GLY A 223 -0.60 24.04 -55.38
N SER A 224 -1.46 24.78 -54.68
CA SER A 224 -1.83 26.15 -55.04
C SER A 224 -0.80 27.19 -54.61
N GLY A 225 0.01 26.89 -53.60
CA GLY A 225 0.95 27.83 -52.99
C GLY A 225 0.27 29.02 -52.33
N THR A 226 -0.95 28.83 -51.82
CA THR A 226 -1.77 29.87 -51.19
C THR A 226 -2.11 29.50 -49.76
N VAL A 227 -2.29 30.52 -48.93
CA VAL A 227 -2.77 30.43 -47.56
C VAL A 227 -3.97 31.36 -47.41
N VAL A 228 -5.04 30.84 -46.83
CA VAL A 228 -6.24 31.62 -46.50
C VAL A 228 -6.21 31.87 -44.97
N ASP A 229 -6.25 33.16 -44.61
CA ASP A 229 -6.19 33.60 -43.20
C ASP A 229 -7.58 33.51 -42.55
N TRP A 230 -7.69 32.79 -41.45
CA TRP A 230 -8.98 32.57 -40.78
C TRP A 230 -9.23 33.44 -39.57
N GLY A 231 -8.42 34.41 -39.40
CA GLY A 231 -8.58 35.36 -38.31
C GLY A 231 -7.85 34.97 -37.03
N GLY A 232 -7.50 36.00 -36.29
CA GLY A 232 -6.79 35.87 -35.03
C GLY A 232 -7.70 35.54 -33.88
N SER A 233 -7.26 34.72 -32.96
CA SER A 233 -7.82 34.68 -31.63
C SER A 233 -7.15 35.72 -30.74
N SER A 234 -7.94 36.53 -30.03
CA SER A 234 -7.45 37.54 -29.10
C SER A 234 -6.74 36.85 -27.93
N GLY A 235 -5.54 37.32 -27.66
CA GLY A 235 -4.56 36.92 -26.68
C GLY A 235 -4.95 36.14 -25.46
N THR A 236 -4.24 35.05 -25.24
CA THR A 236 -4.14 34.32 -23.96
C THR A 236 -3.00 34.87 -23.13
N PRO A 237 -3.03 34.74 -21.79
CA PRO A 237 -1.84 34.96 -20.96
C PRO A 237 -0.68 34.13 -21.53
N ALA A 238 0.54 34.64 -21.43
CA ALA A 238 1.76 34.04 -22.00
C ALA A 238 2.04 32.66 -21.38
N TRP A 239 1.42 31.64 -21.94
CA TRP A 239 1.79 30.24 -21.70
C TRP A 239 2.69 29.85 -22.86
N ASP A 240 3.79 29.23 -22.58
CA ASP A 240 4.62 28.58 -23.59
C ASP A 240 3.87 27.34 -24.12
N GLN A 241 2.84 27.60 -24.93
CA GLN A 241 2.12 26.54 -25.60
C GLN A 241 2.83 26.24 -26.91
N SER A 242 3.41 25.07 -27.01
CA SER A 242 3.59 24.41 -28.28
C SER A 242 2.20 24.13 -28.83
N SER A 243 1.53 25.18 -29.37
CA SER A 243 0.21 25.10 -29.93
C SER A 243 0.25 24.10 -31.10
N THR A 244 -0.59 23.09 -30.95
CA THR A 244 -0.77 22.02 -31.92
C THR A 244 -2.16 22.15 -32.51
N GLY A 245 -2.31 21.69 -33.72
CA GLY A 245 -3.58 21.56 -34.41
C GLY A 245 -3.71 20.15 -34.95
N ALA A 246 -4.90 19.83 -35.44
CA ALA A 246 -5.16 18.61 -36.19
C ALA A 246 -5.94 18.95 -37.44
N LEU A 247 -5.64 18.25 -38.54
CA LEU A 247 -6.31 18.37 -39.81
C LEU A 247 -6.53 16.98 -40.41
N THR A 248 -7.75 16.70 -40.82
CA THR A 248 -8.12 15.52 -41.60
C THR A 248 -8.88 15.93 -42.83
N SER A 249 -9.34 14.99 -43.63
CA SER A 249 -10.24 15.30 -44.79
C SER A 249 -11.62 15.81 -44.34
N SER A 250 -12.01 15.64 -43.07
CA SER A 250 -13.35 15.97 -42.57
C SER A 250 -13.36 17.02 -41.49
N TRP A 251 -12.27 17.14 -40.72
CA TRP A 251 -12.20 17.97 -39.53
C TRP A 251 -10.88 18.71 -39.41
N GLU A 252 -10.95 19.87 -38.78
CA GLU A 252 -9.79 20.59 -38.27
C GLU A 252 -10.05 21.01 -36.83
N ALA A 253 -9.00 21.02 -35.98
CA ALA A 253 -9.11 21.41 -34.58
C ALA A 253 -7.84 22.11 -34.08
N TRP A 254 -8.01 23.06 -33.15
CA TRP A 254 -6.92 23.75 -32.46
C TRP A 254 -7.37 24.26 -31.08
N VAL A 255 -6.40 24.59 -30.23
CA VAL A 255 -6.64 25.22 -28.92
C VAL A 255 -6.70 26.74 -29.11
N HIS A 256 -7.69 27.41 -28.51
CA HIS A 256 -7.76 28.87 -28.48
C HIS A 256 -8.42 29.38 -27.17
N ALA A 257 -8.38 30.72 -26.96
CA ALA A 257 -9.09 31.37 -25.87
C ALA A 257 -10.60 31.39 -26.16
N SER A 258 -11.41 30.98 -25.18
CA SER A 258 -12.86 31.14 -25.24
C SER A 258 -13.29 32.59 -24.98
N GLN A 259 -14.54 32.92 -25.27
CA GLN A 259 -15.07 34.29 -25.15
C GLN A 259 -15.09 34.79 -23.68
N ASP A 260 -15.15 33.89 -22.73
CA ASP A 260 -15.13 34.15 -21.28
C ASP A 260 -13.71 34.16 -20.67
N GLY A 261 -12.69 34.05 -21.51
CA GLY A 261 -11.27 34.11 -21.10
C GLY A 261 -10.66 32.81 -20.65
N GLY A 262 -11.40 31.68 -20.74
CA GLY A 262 -10.88 30.33 -20.57
C GLY A 262 -10.13 29.83 -21.81
N LEU A 263 -9.73 28.55 -21.79
CA LEU A 263 -9.19 27.85 -22.97
C LEU A 263 -10.16 26.77 -23.42
N GLU A 264 -10.25 26.58 -24.73
CA GLU A 264 -11.06 25.52 -25.33
C GLU A 264 -10.39 24.96 -26.60
N ILE A 265 -10.74 23.73 -26.93
CA ILE A 265 -10.48 23.16 -28.24
C ILE A 265 -11.70 23.48 -29.10
N SER A 266 -11.49 24.14 -30.23
CA SER A 266 -12.50 24.25 -31.28
C SER A 266 -12.19 23.28 -32.40
N ALA A 267 -13.18 22.44 -32.70
CA ALA A 267 -13.13 21.54 -33.87
C ALA A 267 -14.21 21.92 -34.88
N HIS A 268 -13.79 22.15 -36.11
CA HIS A 268 -14.64 22.58 -37.20
C HIS A 268 -14.74 21.49 -38.24
N PRO A 269 -15.96 21.10 -38.69
CA PRO A 269 -16.10 20.24 -39.85
C PRO A 269 -15.68 20.99 -41.12
N LEU A 270 -14.96 20.36 -42.04
CA LEU A 270 -14.58 20.93 -43.32
C LEU A 270 -15.78 21.04 -44.31
N GLY A 271 -16.89 20.39 -43.96
CA GLY A 271 -18.17 20.52 -44.67
C GLY A 271 -19.16 21.40 -43.90
N THR A 272 -20.44 21.11 -44.08
CA THR A 272 -21.54 21.77 -43.33
C THR A 272 -21.73 21.09 -41.97
N GLY A 273 -21.68 21.87 -40.88
CA GLY A 273 -21.93 21.36 -39.54
C GLY A 273 -21.54 22.38 -38.44
N PRO A 274 -21.99 22.16 -37.22
CA PRO A 274 -21.64 23.03 -36.10
C PRO A 274 -20.21 22.79 -35.61
N THR A 275 -19.59 23.87 -35.16
CA THR A 275 -18.31 23.79 -34.44
C THR A 275 -18.50 23.09 -33.08
N THR A 276 -17.69 22.08 -32.78
CA THR A 276 -17.64 21.45 -31.47
C THR A 276 -16.62 22.18 -30.60
N ARG A 277 -17.04 22.58 -29.38
CA ARG A 277 -16.18 23.29 -28.44
C ARG A 277 -15.98 22.43 -27.18
N ILE A 278 -14.72 22.31 -26.73
CA ILE A 278 -14.32 21.49 -25.58
C ILE A 278 -13.60 22.40 -24.61
N PRO A 279 -14.26 22.82 -23.51
CA PRO A 279 -13.60 23.64 -22.49
C PRO A 279 -12.44 22.91 -21.82
N LEU A 280 -11.32 23.61 -21.65
CA LEU A 280 -10.13 23.13 -20.96
C LEU A 280 -10.05 23.80 -19.60
N THR A 281 -10.21 23.02 -18.51
CA THR A 281 -10.23 23.52 -17.13
C THR A 281 -9.19 22.83 -16.25
N GLY A 282 -8.76 23.48 -15.18
CA GLY A 282 -7.83 22.92 -14.21
C GLY A 282 -6.50 22.49 -14.82
N ALA A 283 -6.12 21.24 -14.62
CA ALA A 283 -4.86 20.69 -15.14
C ALA A 283 -4.83 20.64 -16.69
N LEU A 284 -5.99 20.66 -17.36
CA LEU A 284 -6.09 20.59 -18.82
C LEU A 284 -5.82 21.92 -19.55
N THR A 285 -5.62 23.01 -18.84
CA THR A 285 -5.32 24.33 -19.46
C THR A 285 -3.99 24.36 -20.23
N ARG A 286 -3.15 23.32 -20.09
CA ARG A 286 -1.92 23.12 -20.88
C ARG A 286 -2.06 22.04 -21.97
N SER A 287 -3.27 21.59 -22.25
CA SER A 287 -3.50 20.55 -23.26
C SER A 287 -3.12 21.02 -24.65
N VAL A 288 -2.60 20.08 -25.42
CA VAL A 288 -2.40 20.19 -26.87
C VAL A 288 -3.41 19.32 -27.59
N VAL A 289 -3.76 19.66 -28.82
CA VAL A 289 -4.47 18.73 -29.72
C VAL A 289 -3.44 17.75 -30.26
N ALA A 290 -3.58 16.48 -29.88
CA ALA A 290 -2.69 15.41 -30.33
C ALA A 290 -3.04 14.92 -31.76
N GLY A 291 -4.31 14.96 -32.13
CA GLY A 291 -4.77 14.56 -33.46
C GLY A 291 -6.28 14.32 -33.53
N ILE A 292 -6.73 13.91 -34.68
CA ILE A 292 -8.11 13.45 -34.94
C ILE A 292 -8.02 12.11 -35.68
N VAL A 293 -8.81 11.13 -35.24
CA VAL A 293 -9.01 9.86 -35.93
C VAL A 293 -10.51 9.66 -36.15
N GLY A 294 -10.93 9.56 -37.42
CA GLY A 294 -12.35 9.58 -37.75
C GLY A 294 -13.03 10.84 -37.23
N ASP A 295 -14.04 10.68 -36.39
CA ASP A 295 -14.78 11.75 -35.71
C ASP A 295 -14.41 11.94 -34.26
N THR A 296 -13.22 11.54 -33.85
CA THR A 296 -12.75 11.63 -32.46
C THR A 296 -11.48 12.49 -32.37
N VAL A 297 -11.52 13.53 -31.53
CA VAL A 297 -10.35 14.35 -31.20
C VAL A 297 -9.61 13.81 -30.01
N PHE A 298 -8.28 13.79 -30.08
CA PHE A 298 -7.35 13.39 -29.02
C PHE A 298 -6.62 14.61 -28.51
N TYR A 299 -6.53 14.73 -27.16
CA TYR A 299 -5.90 15.89 -26.54
C TYR A 299 -5.43 15.56 -25.12
N GLY A 300 -4.52 16.36 -24.60
CA GLY A 300 -4.00 16.22 -23.26
C GLY A 300 -2.75 17.05 -23.04
N VAL A 301 -2.18 16.97 -21.86
CA VAL A 301 -0.91 17.61 -21.51
C VAL A 301 0.21 16.60 -21.74
N PRO A 302 1.08 16.79 -22.75
CA PRO A 302 2.15 15.85 -23.00
C PRO A 302 3.15 15.82 -21.83
N GLY A 303 3.54 14.61 -21.42
CA GLY A 303 4.64 14.35 -20.51
C GLY A 303 5.96 14.18 -21.27
N THR A 304 6.89 13.42 -20.69
CA THR A 304 8.08 12.92 -21.38
C THR A 304 8.04 11.40 -21.45
N ALA A 305 8.79 10.79 -22.37
CA ALA A 305 8.83 9.33 -22.53
C ALA A 305 9.22 8.61 -21.21
N THR A 306 10.07 9.24 -20.41
CA THR A 306 10.56 8.73 -19.12
C THR A 306 9.85 9.32 -17.90
N ALA A 307 8.78 10.13 -18.09
CA ALA A 307 8.13 10.84 -17.00
C ALA A 307 7.56 9.90 -15.94
N GLU A 308 7.75 10.29 -14.68
CA GLU A 308 7.09 9.68 -13.52
C GLU A 308 5.74 10.34 -13.22
N THR A 309 5.49 11.54 -13.73
CA THR A 309 4.22 12.25 -13.62
C THR A 309 3.40 12.02 -14.88
N PRO A 310 2.15 11.54 -14.76
CA PRO A 310 1.32 11.22 -15.91
C PRO A 310 0.89 12.49 -16.67
N GLY A 311 1.00 12.42 -17.99
CA GLY A 311 0.38 13.35 -18.92
C GLY A 311 -0.67 12.61 -19.73
N PRO A 312 -1.91 12.43 -19.22
CA PRO A 312 -2.89 11.55 -19.84
C PRO A 312 -3.37 12.06 -21.19
N LEU A 313 -3.58 11.12 -22.13
CA LEU A 313 -4.25 11.37 -23.40
C LEU A 313 -5.73 11.09 -23.24
N TYR A 314 -6.55 12.08 -23.57
CA TYR A 314 -8.01 11.99 -23.59
C TYR A 314 -8.53 11.97 -25.01
N ALA A 315 -9.71 11.40 -25.19
CA ALA A 315 -10.45 11.41 -26.44
C ALA A 315 -11.90 11.87 -26.22
N ARG A 316 -12.48 12.52 -27.23
CA ARG A 316 -13.89 12.92 -27.25
C ARG A 316 -14.43 12.87 -28.68
N SER A 317 -15.67 12.37 -28.83
CA SER A 317 -16.41 12.43 -30.11
C SER A 317 -16.70 13.88 -30.49
N LEU A 318 -16.56 14.18 -31.80
CA LEU A 318 -16.88 15.47 -32.42
C LEU A 318 -18.32 15.50 -32.94
N THR A 319 -18.94 14.36 -33.19
CA THR A 319 -20.29 14.23 -33.74
C THR A 319 -21.37 14.04 -32.66
N ASP A 320 -20.99 13.64 -31.45
CA ASP A 320 -21.90 13.53 -30.29
C ASP A 320 -21.61 14.64 -29.27
N PRO A 321 -22.45 15.71 -29.21
CA PRO A 321 -22.26 16.82 -28.28
C PRO A 321 -22.38 16.39 -26.79
N ALA A 322 -23.10 15.29 -26.52
CA ALA A 322 -23.30 14.75 -25.16
C ALA A 322 -22.15 13.83 -24.71
N ALA A 323 -21.28 13.42 -25.63
CA ALA A 323 -20.17 12.53 -25.30
C ALA A 323 -19.24 13.14 -24.25
N GLN A 324 -18.97 12.36 -23.20
CA GLN A 324 -18.00 12.74 -22.19
C GLN A 324 -16.58 12.35 -22.64
N PRO A 325 -15.56 13.14 -22.30
CA PRO A 325 -14.18 12.75 -22.52
C PRO A 325 -13.83 11.45 -21.81
N TYR A 326 -13.03 10.62 -22.42
CA TYR A 326 -12.49 9.40 -21.80
C TYR A 326 -10.97 9.32 -21.95
N LYS A 327 -10.31 8.74 -20.94
CA LYS A 327 -8.85 8.56 -20.95
C LYS A 327 -8.49 7.39 -21.85
N VAL A 328 -7.51 7.60 -22.73
CA VAL A 328 -6.99 6.65 -23.72
C VAL A 328 -5.68 6.05 -23.25
N LEU A 329 -4.73 6.90 -22.84
CA LEU A 329 -3.45 6.50 -22.29
C LEU A 329 -3.23 7.20 -20.95
N ASP A 330 -2.46 6.57 -20.06
CA ASP A 330 -2.08 7.15 -18.77
C ASP A 330 -1.03 8.25 -18.92
N ASN A 331 -0.23 8.16 -19.97
CA ASN A 331 0.73 9.19 -20.38
C ASN A 331 0.94 9.16 -21.89
N PHE A 332 1.23 10.31 -22.49
CA PHE A 332 1.79 10.43 -23.83
C PHE A 332 2.87 11.51 -23.84
N SER A 333 3.84 11.40 -24.74
CA SER A 333 4.93 12.36 -24.85
C SER A 333 5.04 12.96 -26.25
N SER A 334 4.90 12.16 -27.28
CA SER A 334 4.93 12.61 -28.68
C SER A 334 3.89 11.88 -29.53
N VAL A 335 3.52 12.51 -30.61
CA VAL A 335 2.51 12.01 -31.57
C VAL A 335 2.97 12.32 -32.97
N ALA A 336 2.76 11.37 -33.89
CA ALA A 336 2.89 11.58 -35.32
C ALA A 336 1.64 11.07 -36.06
N HIS A 337 1.29 11.73 -37.17
CA HIS A 337 0.15 11.39 -38.00
C HIS A 337 0.58 10.44 -39.09
N ALA A 338 -0.14 9.36 -39.28
CA ALA A 338 0.11 8.41 -40.35
C ALA A 338 -0.69 8.77 -41.60
N PRO A 339 -0.19 8.43 -42.84
CA PRO A 339 -0.89 8.71 -44.10
C PRO A 339 -2.28 8.07 -44.17
N ASP A 340 -2.51 6.95 -43.47
CA ASP A 340 -3.80 6.24 -43.41
C ASP A 340 -4.83 6.92 -42.47
N GLY A 341 -4.48 8.06 -41.86
CA GLY A 341 -5.31 8.80 -40.93
C GLY A 341 -5.28 8.26 -39.48
N SER A 342 -4.44 7.26 -39.19
CA SER A 342 -4.17 6.84 -37.81
C SER A 342 -3.14 7.74 -37.12
N LEU A 343 -3.07 7.65 -35.77
CA LEU A 343 -2.04 8.32 -34.99
C LEU A 343 -1.09 7.27 -34.42
N LEU A 344 0.21 7.57 -34.41
CA LEU A 344 1.18 6.83 -33.66
C LEU A 344 1.62 7.68 -32.46
N VAL A 345 1.41 7.16 -31.25
CA VAL A 345 1.55 7.89 -30.01
C VAL A 345 2.59 7.21 -29.14
N ARG A 346 3.64 7.93 -28.72
CA ARG A 346 4.56 7.47 -27.67
C ARG A 346 3.90 7.70 -26.31
N GLY A 347 3.76 6.63 -25.54
CA GLY A 347 3.12 6.74 -24.24
C GLY A 347 3.10 5.43 -23.47
N PHE A 348 2.32 5.40 -22.40
CA PHE A 348 2.03 4.19 -21.66
C PHE A 348 0.57 4.13 -21.22
N GLY A 349 0.08 2.92 -21.02
CA GLY A 349 -1.26 2.60 -20.55
C GLY A 349 -1.36 1.14 -20.11
N ALA A 350 -2.57 0.62 -20.05
CA ALA A 350 -2.82 -0.74 -19.59
C ALA A 350 -2.07 -1.83 -20.38
N ALA A 351 -1.77 -1.61 -21.66
CA ALA A 351 -1.04 -2.56 -22.50
C ALA A 351 0.48 -2.50 -22.35
N GLY A 352 1.02 -1.54 -21.59
CA GLY A 352 2.46 -1.37 -21.37
C GLY A 352 2.98 0.01 -21.71
N ASP A 353 4.30 0.12 -21.88
CA ASP A 353 5.04 1.32 -22.29
C ASP A 353 5.59 1.13 -23.70
N GLY A 354 5.33 2.10 -24.61
CA GLY A 354 5.76 1.98 -26.00
C GLY A 354 5.09 2.96 -26.95
N LEU A 355 5.00 2.55 -28.22
CA LEU A 355 4.24 3.23 -29.25
C LEU A 355 2.87 2.59 -29.41
N PHE A 356 1.85 3.42 -29.41
CA PHE A 356 0.46 3.02 -29.58
C PHE A 356 -0.09 3.53 -30.91
N ARG A 357 -0.63 2.62 -31.72
CA ARG A 357 -1.40 3.02 -32.90
C ARG A 357 -2.86 3.21 -32.51
N ILE A 358 -3.39 4.38 -32.82
CA ILE A 358 -4.80 4.73 -32.66
C ILE A 358 -5.41 4.83 -34.05
N SER A 359 -6.35 3.92 -34.35
CA SER A 359 -6.96 3.81 -35.66
C SER A 359 -8.48 3.64 -35.55
N GLY A 360 -9.21 4.06 -36.56
CA GLY A 360 -10.66 3.91 -36.61
C GLY A 360 -11.27 4.68 -37.79
N SER A 361 -12.52 4.36 -38.11
CA SER A 361 -13.36 5.07 -39.05
C SER A 361 -14.49 5.77 -38.29
N GLY A 362 -15.09 6.81 -38.90
CA GLY A 362 -16.15 7.60 -38.24
C GLY A 362 -17.29 6.79 -37.68
N GLY A 363 -17.83 7.25 -36.52
CA GLY A 363 -19.00 6.69 -35.84
C GLY A 363 -18.71 5.67 -34.74
N GLU A 364 -17.51 5.09 -34.65
CA GLU A 364 -17.10 4.15 -33.60
C GLU A 364 -15.93 4.72 -32.77
N ARG A 365 -15.76 4.20 -31.57
CA ARG A 365 -14.55 4.52 -30.75
C ARG A 365 -13.32 3.98 -31.47
N PRO A 366 -12.29 4.81 -31.70
CA PRO A 366 -11.03 4.35 -32.27
C PRO A 366 -10.40 3.22 -31.43
N SER A 367 -9.81 2.27 -32.14
CA SER A 367 -9.02 1.19 -31.52
C SER A 367 -7.66 1.73 -31.10
N VAL A 368 -7.12 1.17 -29.99
CA VAL A 368 -5.81 1.54 -29.43
C VAL A 368 -5.01 0.26 -29.26
N ALA A 369 -3.93 0.11 -30.01
CA ALA A 369 -3.08 -1.07 -29.99
C ALA A 369 -1.62 -0.70 -29.72
N LEU A 370 -0.93 -1.47 -28.86
CA LEU A 370 0.51 -1.34 -28.65
C LEU A 370 1.23 -1.92 -29.87
N GLU A 371 1.94 -1.09 -30.63
CA GLU A 371 2.67 -1.46 -31.85
C GLU A 371 4.12 -1.85 -31.56
N ALA A 372 4.78 -1.10 -30.68
CA ALA A 372 6.14 -1.40 -30.25
C ALA A 372 6.28 -1.17 -28.73
N SER A 373 6.91 -2.11 -28.04
CA SER A 373 7.10 -2.05 -26.58
C SER A 373 8.54 -1.68 -26.21
N THR A 374 8.69 -0.90 -25.15
CA THR A 374 10.00 -0.66 -24.51
C THR A 374 10.41 -1.78 -23.55
N GLY A 375 9.49 -2.70 -23.22
CA GLY A 375 9.69 -3.70 -22.17
C GLY A 375 9.73 -3.12 -20.75
N ARG A 376 9.51 -1.81 -20.56
CA ARG A 376 9.48 -1.16 -19.24
C ARG A 376 8.32 -1.69 -18.42
N VAL A 377 8.62 -2.20 -17.22
CA VAL A 377 7.60 -2.66 -16.28
C VAL A 377 7.01 -1.44 -15.54
N LEU A 378 5.75 -1.15 -15.76
CA LEU A 378 5.06 -0.01 -15.16
C LEU A 378 4.43 -0.33 -13.81
N ALA A 379 4.15 -1.62 -13.54
CA ALA A 379 3.60 -2.05 -12.26
C ALA A 379 4.60 -1.82 -11.12
N VAL A 380 4.10 -1.35 -9.98
CA VAL A 380 4.89 -1.34 -8.75
C VAL A 380 5.18 -2.78 -8.35
N GLN A 381 6.42 -3.09 -7.98
CA GLN A 381 6.83 -4.41 -7.51
C GLN A 381 7.63 -4.28 -6.22
N PHE A 382 7.44 -5.22 -5.30
CA PHE A 382 8.34 -5.40 -4.17
C PHE A 382 9.57 -6.15 -4.66
N THR A 383 10.75 -5.53 -4.53
CA THR A 383 12.04 -6.12 -4.94
C THR A 383 12.81 -6.70 -3.76
N ASP A 384 12.54 -6.22 -2.53
CA ASP A 384 13.12 -6.73 -1.29
C ASP A 384 12.19 -6.48 -0.10
N SER A 385 12.27 -7.35 0.93
CA SER A 385 11.63 -7.14 2.23
C SER A 385 12.54 -7.65 3.35
N ARG A 386 12.76 -6.82 4.37
CA ARG A 386 13.63 -7.10 5.51
C ARG A 386 12.86 -6.96 6.79
N ILE A 387 12.45 -8.09 7.34
CA ILE A 387 11.66 -8.17 8.56
C ILE A 387 12.16 -9.40 9.33
N ALA A 388 12.53 -9.19 10.61
CA ALA A 388 12.95 -10.31 11.45
C ALA A 388 11.80 -11.29 11.67
N THR A 389 12.11 -12.57 11.71
CA THR A 389 11.12 -13.65 11.90
C THR A 389 10.74 -13.89 13.37
N VAL A 390 11.52 -13.34 14.31
CA VAL A 390 11.29 -13.42 15.75
C VAL A 390 11.57 -12.07 16.39
N VAL A 391 10.69 -11.64 17.28
CA VAL A 391 10.81 -10.42 18.08
C VAL A 391 10.66 -10.79 19.54
N ASP A 392 11.71 -10.59 20.31
CA ASP A 392 11.69 -10.75 21.76
C ASP A 392 11.30 -9.43 22.43
N LEU A 393 10.05 -9.34 22.89
CA LEU A 393 9.52 -8.16 23.58
C LEU A 393 9.71 -8.22 25.11
N GLU A 394 10.48 -9.15 25.64
CA GLU A 394 10.84 -9.19 27.06
C GLU A 394 11.60 -7.94 27.50
N LYS A 395 12.40 -7.37 26.62
CA LYS A 395 13.21 -6.20 26.92
C LYS A 395 12.44 -4.91 26.57
N ALA A 396 12.36 -4.02 27.56
CA ALA A 396 11.79 -2.70 27.35
C ALA A 396 12.44 -1.95 26.17
N GLY A 397 11.61 -1.35 25.31
CA GLY A 397 12.06 -0.60 24.14
C GLY A 397 12.51 -1.44 22.96
N THR A 398 12.30 -2.76 22.97
CA THR A 398 12.48 -3.58 21.76
C THR A 398 11.51 -3.14 20.69
N THR A 399 12.02 -2.98 19.47
CA THR A 399 11.23 -2.62 18.30
C THR A 399 11.51 -3.58 17.16
N LEU A 400 10.55 -3.69 16.23
CA LEU A 400 10.72 -4.44 15.00
C LEU A 400 10.82 -3.48 13.81
N PRO A 401 12.02 -3.27 13.25
CA PRO A 401 12.16 -2.61 11.95
C PRO A 401 11.57 -3.50 10.85
N MET A 402 10.75 -2.90 10.01
CA MET A 402 10.14 -3.52 8.85
C MET A 402 10.49 -2.66 7.63
N GLU A 403 11.16 -3.23 6.65
CA GLU A 403 11.60 -2.50 5.47
C GLU A 403 11.18 -3.23 4.19
N TRP A 404 10.76 -2.44 3.20
CA TRP A 404 10.43 -2.91 1.86
C TRP A 404 11.11 -2.02 0.83
N THR A 405 11.67 -2.62 -0.21
CA THR A 405 12.16 -1.90 -1.38
C THR A 405 11.23 -2.16 -2.54
N LEU A 406 10.82 -1.09 -3.20
CA LEU A 406 9.96 -1.16 -4.39
C LEU A 406 10.78 -0.92 -5.67
N SER A 407 10.23 -1.31 -6.82
CA SER A 407 10.81 -1.01 -8.14
C SER A 407 10.88 0.49 -8.43
N ARG A 408 10.01 1.30 -7.78
CA ARG A 408 9.97 2.77 -7.89
C ARG A 408 9.41 3.41 -6.61
N GLY A 409 9.76 4.69 -6.36
CA GLY A 409 9.42 5.40 -5.12
C GLY A 409 8.08 6.12 -5.12
N ASN A 410 7.50 6.41 -6.29
CA ASN A 410 6.22 7.11 -6.41
C ASN A 410 5.01 6.19 -6.09
N ALA A 411 5.00 5.67 -4.90
CA ALA A 411 3.98 4.74 -4.40
C ALA A 411 3.62 5.06 -2.94
N THR A 412 2.51 4.50 -2.47
CA THR A 412 2.19 4.36 -1.05
C THR A 412 2.18 2.89 -0.69
N VAL A 413 2.49 2.56 0.57
CA VAL A 413 2.41 1.18 1.07
C VAL A 413 1.43 1.14 2.24
N ASP A 414 0.36 0.36 2.09
CA ASP A 414 -0.58 0.05 3.17
C ASP A 414 -0.14 -1.25 3.86
N LEU A 415 0.31 -1.12 5.11
CA LEU A 415 0.74 -2.22 5.95
C LEU A 415 -0.41 -2.63 6.88
N THR A 416 -0.66 -3.93 6.98
CA THR A 416 -1.53 -4.53 8.01
C THR A 416 -0.75 -5.60 8.75
N LEU A 417 -0.62 -5.47 10.07
CA LEU A 417 -0.18 -6.53 10.97
C LEU A 417 -1.42 -7.19 11.58
N THR A 418 -1.41 -8.51 11.74
CA THR A 418 -2.51 -9.25 12.36
C THR A 418 -1.93 -10.28 13.32
N HIS A 419 -2.34 -10.24 14.60
CA HIS A 419 -2.08 -11.32 15.54
C HIS A 419 -3.00 -12.50 15.21
N VAL A 420 -2.43 -13.68 14.99
CA VAL A 420 -3.19 -14.83 14.45
C VAL A 420 -4.27 -15.32 15.43
N THR A 421 -3.93 -15.43 16.70
CA THR A 421 -4.83 -15.98 17.74
C THR A 421 -6.02 -15.06 18.03
N THR A 422 -5.78 -13.75 18.22
CA THR A 422 -6.83 -12.81 18.62
C THR A 422 -7.50 -12.11 17.45
N GLY A 423 -6.91 -12.14 16.26
CA GLY A 423 -7.37 -11.40 15.09
C GLY A 423 -7.19 -9.89 15.18
N LYS A 424 -6.58 -9.37 16.25
CA LYS A 424 -6.28 -7.93 16.43
C LYS A 424 -5.34 -7.43 15.35
N LYS A 425 -5.52 -6.16 14.94
CA LYS A 425 -4.81 -5.60 13.79
C LYS A 425 -4.22 -4.24 14.08
N LEU A 426 -3.09 -3.97 13.42
CA LEU A 426 -2.52 -2.64 13.26
C LEU A 426 -2.45 -2.34 11.77
N THR A 427 -2.96 -1.17 11.36
CA THR A 427 -2.86 -0.69 9.97
C THR A 427 -2.05 0.59 9.93
N LYS A 428 -1.16 0.73 8.96
CA LYS A 428 -0.35 1.93 8.71
C LYS A 428 -0.25 2.19 7.23
N ARG A 429 -0.39 3.45 6.84
CA ARG A 429 -0.05 3.92 5.50
C ARG A 429 1.30 4.60 5.54
N LEU A 430 2.22 4.12 4.70
CA LEU A 430 3.56 4.67 4.53
C LEU A 430 3.56 5.54 3.27
N ALA A 431 4.01 6.77 3.42
CA ALA A 431 4.18 7.68 2.29
C ALA A 431 5.47 7.36 1.53
N ALA A 432 5.55 7.80 0.28
CA ALA A 432 6.77 7.70 -0.51
C ALA A 432 7.93 8.42 0.17
N PRO A 433 9.08 7.77 0.34
CA PRO A 433 10.29 8.45 0.78
C PRO A 433 10.80 9.34 -0.36
N LEU A 434 11.16 10.58 -0.08
CA LEU A 434 11.72 11.50 -1.07
C LEU A 434 13.17 11.88 -0.68
N PRO A 435 14.18 11.61 -1.56
CA PRO A 435 14.15 10.73 -2.72
C PRO A 435 14.39 9.27 -2.34
N GLY A 436 13.78 8.30 -3.03
CA GLY A 436 14.07 6.88 -2.88
C GLY A 436 12.87 5.96 -3.06
N ASN A 437 13.13 4.65 -2.98
CA ASN A 437 12.14 3.59 -3.17
C ASN A 437 12.09 2.59 -1.99
N ARG A 438 12.70 2.94 -0.85
CA ARG A 438 12.70 2.13 0.38
C ARG A 438 11.68 2.69 1.35
N PHE A 439 10.71 1.86 1.73
CA PHE A 439 9.67 2.15 2.71
C PHE A 439 9.98 1.45 4.02
N SER A 440 9.85 2.14 5.14
CA SER A 440 10.15 1.58 6.45
C SER A 440 9.07 1.93 7.47
N PHE A 441 8.87 1.00 8.39
CA PHE A 441 8.05 1.18 9.58
C PHE A 441 8.76 0.52 10.75
N VAL A 442 8.82 1.18 11.87
CA VAL A 442 9.35 0.61 13.11
C VAL A 442 8.18 0.34 14.04
N TRP A 443 7.89 -0.95 14.25
CA TRP A 443 6.84 -1.35 15.17
C TRP A 443 7.39 -1.38 16.60
N ASP A 444 6.67 -0.76 17.52
CA ASP A 444 7.02 -0.57 18.92
C ASP A 444 6.48 -1.68 19.86
N GLY A 445 5.94 -2.76 19.31
CA GLY A 445 5.32 -3.84 20.09
C GLY A 445 3.94 -3.49 20.65
N VAL A 446 3.29 -2.44 20.15
CA VAL A 446 1.94 -2.05 20.57
C VAL A 446 0.92 -2.50 19.51
N LEU A 447 -0.19 -3.08 19.98
CA LEU A 447 -1.32 -3.50 19.15
C LEU A 447 -2.62 -3.01 19.80
N GLU A 448 -3.38 -2.18 19.09
CA GLU A 448 -4.62 -1.56 19.59
C GLU A 448 -4.45 -0.82 20.95
N GLY A 449 -3.29 -0.18 21.14
CA GLY A 449 -3.01 0.63 22.33
C GLY A 449 -2.54 -0.15 23.55
N ILE A 450 -2.35 -1.46 23.45
CA ILE A 450 -1.79 -2.33 24.50
C ILE A 450 -0.56 -3.06 24.00
N SER A 451 0.23 -3.63 24.91
CA SER A 451 1.35 -4.49 24.53
C SER A 451 0.87 -5.67 23.70
N ALA A 452 1.58 -5.93 22.63
CA ALA A 452 1.21 -6.97 21.68
C ALA A 452 1.35 -8.37 22.29
N PRO A 453 0.35 -9.26 22.16
CA PRO A 453 0.43 -10.62 22.67
C PRO A 453 1.57 -11.42 22.04
N ASN A 454 2.05 -12.45 22.78
CA ASN A 454 2.95 -13.44 22.21
C ASN A 454 2.27 -14.23 21.09
N GLY A 455 3.06 -14.91 20.27
CA GLY A 455 2.54 -15.81 19.26
C GLY A 455 2.80 -15.34 17.85
N SER A 456 2.06 -15.94 16.92
CA SER A 456 2.23 -15.73 15.49
C SER A 456 1.56 -14.45 15.03
N TYR A 457 2.29 -13.69 14.23
CA TYR A 457 1.80 -12.53 13.51
C TYR A 457 1.93 -12.75 12.01
N THR A 458 0.95 -12.29 11.28
CA THR A 458 1.06 -12.12 9.82
C THR A 458 1.14 -10.63 9.51
N TRP A 459 1.90 -10.31 8.48
CA TRP A 459 1.90 -8.96 7.91
C TRP A 459 1.57 -9.03 6.42
N LYS A 460 0.88 -8.01 5.95
CA LYS A 460 0.56 -7.79 4.54
C LYS A 460 0.88 -6.35 4.20
N ALA A 461 1.71 -6.15 3.18
CA ALA A 461 2.02 -4.85 2.61
C ALA A 461 1.46 -4.78 1.19
N THR A 462 0.68 -3.73 0.90
CA THR A 462 0.12 -3.48 -0.43
C THR A 462 0.64 -2.14 -0.93
N ALA A 463 1.45 -2.17 -1.98
CA ALA A 463 1.96 -0.98 -2.64
C ALA A 463 1.01 -0.55 -3.74
N ALA A 464 0.64 0.73 -3.76
CA ALA A 464 -0.16 1.34 -4.81
C ALA A 464 0.58 2.55 -5.41
N PRO A 465 0.66 2.67 -6.74
CA PRO A 465 1.28 3.83 -7.38
C PRO A 465 0.50 5.11 -7.09
N THR A 466 1.20 6.23 -6.83
CA THR A 466 0.57 7.53 -6.58
C THR A 466 0.22 8.27 -7.86
N ASP A 467 0.82 7.89 -8.97
CA ASP A 467 0.57 8.41 -10.31
C ASP A 467 -0.58 7.69 -11.05
N GLY A 468 -1.14 6.63 -10.48
CA GLY A 468 -2.18 5.82 -11.09
C GLY A 468 -1.68 4.93 -12.23
N VAL A 469 -0.37 4.81 -12.43
CA VAL A 469 0.24 4.04 -13.50
C VAL A 469 0.62 2.65 -13.03
N GLY A 470 0.11 1.63 -13.70
CA GLY A 470 0.26 0.22 -13.32
C GLY A 470 -0.66 -0.18 -12.18
N GLY A 471 -0.69 -1.47 -11.87
CA GLY A 471 -1.50 -2.04 -10.80
C GLY A 471 -0.80 -2.04 -9.45
N PRO A 472 -1.56 -2.23 -8.34
CA PRO A 472 -0.98 -2.44 -7.03
C PRO A 472 -0.28 -3.79 -6.94
N ALA A 473 0.74 -3.87 -6.09
CA ALA A 473 1.40 -5.12 -5.73
C ALA A 473 1.19 -5.43 -4.25
N THR A 474 1.23 -6.72 -3.90
CA THR A 474 1.07 -7.16 -2.52
C THR A 474 2.16 -8.18 -2.18
N VAL A 475 2.72 -8.04 -0.98
CA VAL A 475 3.62 -9.02 -0.37
C VAL A 475 3.16 -9.29 1.06
N SER A 476 3.40 -10.48 1.57
CA SER A 476 3.04 -10.88 2.92
C SER A 476 4.08 -11.81 3.53
N GLY A 477 4.07 -11.90 4.83
CA GLY A 477 4.93 -12.80 5.59
C GLY A 477 4.45 -12.94 7.02
N SER A 478 5.28 -13.53 7.88
CA SER A 478 4.98 -13.76 9.28
C SER A 478 6.21 -13.57 10.16
N PHE A 479 5.96 -13.35 11.45
CA PHE A 479 6.96 -13.35 12.50
C PHE A 479 6.34 -13.85 13.81
N GLN A 480 7.18 -14.18 14.79
CA GLN A 480 6.79 -14.57 16.12
C GLN A 480 7.15 -13.47 17.12
N VAL A 481 6.22 -13.15 17.99
CA VAL A 481 6.48 -12.38 19.21
C VAL A 481 6.68 -13.36 20.34
N VAL A 482 7.75 -13.19 21.10
CA VAL A 482 8.10 -14.04 22.23
C VAL A 482 8.40 -13.20 23.47
N ARG A 483 8.03 -13.73 24.61
CA ARG A 483 8.41 -13.29 25.97
C ARG A 483 8.52 -14.50 26.86
N ARG A 484 9.10 -14.30 28.05
CA ARG A 484 9.06 -15.32 29.09
C ARG A 484 7.62 -15.61 29.49
N ALA A 485 7.29 -16.88 29.69
CA ALA A 485 5.98 -17.27 30.18
C ALA A 485 5.72 -16.66 31.57
N ASN A 486 4.56 -16.05 31.76
CA ASN A 486 4.06 -15.56 33.04
C ASN A 486 2.84 -16.40 33.44
N ALA A 487 2.88 -16.99 34.64
CA ALA A 487 1.84 -17.87 35.14
C ALA A 487 0.44 -17.21 35.23
N HIS A 488 0.39 -15.90 35.34
CA HIS A 488 -0.84 -15.12 35.48
C HIS A 488 -1.13 -14.24 34.24
N ASP A 489 -0.56 -14.54 33.06
CA ASP A 489 -0.83 -13.84 31.84
C ASP A 489 -1.82 -14.66 30.97
N LEU A 490 -3.10 -14.32 31.04
CA LEU A 490 -4.16 -15.02 30.29
C LEU A 490 -4.30 -14.57 28.85
N ASN A 491 -3.80 -13.37 28.51
CA ASN A 491 -3.86 -12.84 27.14
C ASN A 491 -2.51 -12.81 26.44
N ASP A 492 -1.50 -13.36 27.11
CA ASP A 492 -0.16 -13.59 26.58
C ASP A 492 0.54 -12.30 26.09
N ASN A 493 0.20 -11.16 26.69
CA ASN A 493 0.75 -9.85 26.32
C ASN A 493 2.00 -9.46 27.11
N GLY A 494 2.50 -10.35 27.95
CA GLY A 494 3.68 -10.15 28.80
C GLY A 494 3.37 -9.48 30.14
N SER A 495 2.14 -9.04 30.39
CA SER A 495 1.72 -8.47 31.65
C SER A 495 0.98 -9.48 32.54
N THR A 496 0.97 -9.20 33.83
CA THR A 496 0.18 -9.99 34.77
C THR A 496 -1.29 -9.61 34.71
N ASP A 497 -2.16 -10.60 34.64
CA ASP A 497 -3.60 -10.46 34.80
C ASP A 497 -4.04 -10.80 36.22
N VAL A 498 -4.99 -10.08 36.77
CA VAL A 498 -5.69 -10.41 38.00
C VAL A 498 -7.14 -10.78 37.68
N ILE A 499 -7.58 -11.92 38.18
CA ILE A 499 -8.95 -12.39 38.05
C ILE A 499 -9.75 -11.92 39.26
N ALA A 500 -10.87 -11.25 39.03
CA ALA A 500 -11.74 -10.76 40.09
C ALA A 500 -13.21 -11.13 39.84
N ARG A 501 -13.89 -11.68 40.87
CA ARG A 501 -15.32 -11.96 40.81
C ARG A 501 -16.08 -10.94 41.65
N ASP A 502 -17.09 -10.32 41.07
CA ASP A 502 -17.98 -9.39 41.77
C ASP A 502 -19.14 -10.11 42.47
N ALA A 503 -19.89 -9.36 43.30
CA ALA A 503 -21.02 -9.90 44.05
C ALA A 503 -22.17 -10.40 43.17
N ALA A 504 -22.27 -9.95 41.90
CA ALA A 504 -23.24 -10.44 40.94
C ALA A 504 -22.80 -11.74 40.24
N GLY A 505 -21.61 -12.23 40.55
CA GLY A 505 -21.04 -13.43 39.93
C GLY A 505 -20.49 -13.21 38.52
N ALA A 506 -20.18 -11.97 38.14
CA ALA A 506 -19.42 -11.72 36.96
C ALA A 506 -17.92 -11.87 37.24
N LEU A 507 -17.21 -12.53 36.33
CA LEU A 507 -15.75 -12.67 36.36
C LEU A 507 -15.10 -11.65 35.49
N TRP A 508 -14.14 -10.95 36.03
CA TRP A 508 -13.37 -9.89 35.38
C TRP A 508 -11.90 -10.27 35.33
N ARG A 509 -11.24 -9.89 34.26
CA ARG A 509 -9.80 -9.90 34.13
C ARG A 509 -9.32 -8.46 34.12
N ASP A 510 -8.41 -8.13 34.98
CA ASP A 510 -7.73 -6.85 35.04
C ASP A 510 -6.27 -7.05 34.62
N ASP A 511 -5.93 -6.51 33.43
CA ASP A 511 -4.58 -6.46 32.91
C ASP A 511 -3.81 -5.36 33.65
N LEU A 512 -2.73 -5.72 34.34
CA LEU A 512 -1.97 -4.79 35.19
C LEU A 512 -0.88 -4.03 34.46
N PHE A 513 -0.83 -4.18 33.16
CA PHE A 513 0.29 -3.76 32.40
C PHE A 513 0.22 -2.32 31.94
N ASP A 514 1.28 -1.59 32.19
CA ASP A 514 1.68 -0.38 31.49
C ASP A 514 3.18 -0.52 31.18
N TRP A 515 3.48 -1.32 30.16
CA TRP A 515 4.85 -1.63 29.75
C TRP A 515 5.45 -0.45 29.00
N PRO A 516 6.67 -0.09 29.27
CA PRO A 516 7.54 -0.29 30.42
C PRO A 516 7.67 1.02 31.19
N VAL A 517 6.75 1.35 32.06
CA VAL A 517 6.81 2.60 32.80
C VAL A 517 7.32 2.36 34.23
N GLY A 518 8.66 2.34 34.34
CA GLY A 518 9.32 2.56 35.62
C GLY A 518 9.01 1.60 36.77
N GLY A 519 8.59 0.35 36.48
CA GLY A 519 8.34 -0.69 37.50
C GLY A 519 7.11 -0.41 38.37
N GLN A 520 6.12 0.35 37.89
CA GLN A 520 4.85 0.57 38.59
C GLN A 520 3.72 -0.19 37.92
N ALA A 521 3.05 -1.05 38.68
CA ALA A 521 1.84 -1.71 38.19
C ALA A 521 0.68 -0.74 38.08
N LYS A 522 0.15 -0.59 36.87
CA LYS A 522 -1.07 0.18 36.58
C LYS A 522 -2.09 -0.72 35.92
N PRO A 523 -3.39 -0.62 36.26
CA PRO A 523 -4.44 -1.32 35.51
C PRO A 523 -4.54 -0.72 34.11
N ALA A 524 -4.29 -1.52 33.08
CA ALA A 524 -4.36 -1.08 31.70
C ALA A 524 -5.76 -1.30 31.09
N LEU A 525 -6.33 -2.50 31.31
CA LEU A 525 -7.61 -2.87 30.72
C LEU A 525 -8.37 -3.83 31.62
N ARG A 526 -9.64 -3.49 31.89
CA ARG A 526 -10.59 -4.42 32.53
C ARG A 526 -11.53 -5.02 31.52
N THR A 527 -11.61 -6.35 31.49
CA THR A 527 -12.48 -7.08 30.58
C THR A 527 -13.35 -8.06 31.37
N ARG A 528 -14.68 -8.07 31.11
CA ARG A 528 -15.53 -9.12 31.66
C ARG A 528 -15.36 -10.40 30.84
N ILE A 529 -14.86 -11.46 31.49
CA ILE A 529 -14.54 -12.73 30.83
C ILE A 529 -15.56 -13.84 31.13
N GLY A 530 -16.51 -13.59 32.04
CA GLY A 530 -17.56 -14.56 32.31
C GLY A 530 -18.70 -14.05 33.19
N THR A 531 -19.75 -14.85 33.25
CA THR A 531 -20.93 -14.66 34.16
C THR A 531 -21.30 -15.98 34.78
N GLY A 532 -22.08 -15.96 35.89
CA GLY A 532 -22.51 -17.17 36.58
C GLY A 532 -21.47 -17.78 37.50
N TRP A 533 -20.39 -17.07 37.83
CA TRP A 533 -19.32 -17.55 38.71
C TRP A 533 -19.68 -17.50 40.19
N GLY A 534 -20.84 -16.98 40.57
CA GLY A 534 -21.36 -16.99 41.93
C GLY A 534 -21.58 -18.38 42.52
N ILE A 535 -21.60 -19.44 41.71
CA ILE A 535 -21.70 -20.84 42.14
C ILE A 535 -20.42 -21.38 42.80
N TYR A 536 -19.28 -20.73 42.58
CA TYR A 536 -17.99 -21.18 43.09
C TYR A 536 -17.66 -20.57 44.42
N GLN A 537 -17.21 -21.42 45.33
CA GLN A 537 -16.73 -21.03 46.67
C GLN A 537 -15.27 -20.58 46.65
N GLN A 538 -14.46 -21.18 45.79
CA GLN A 538 -13.06 -20.85 45.60
C GLN A 538 -12.77 -20.70 44.11
N ILE A 539 -11.98 -19.70 43.74
CA ILE A 539 -11.44 -19.44 42.41
C ILE A 539 -9.96 -19.15 42.60
N GLU A 540 -9.11 -19.80 41.79
CA GLU A 540 -7.66 -19.65 41.84
C GLU A 540 -7.08 -19.59 40.44
N ALA A 541 -6.26 -18.57 40.14
CA ALA A 541 -5.44 -18.49 38.96
C ALA A 541 -4.18 -19.33 39.19
N VAL A 542 -4.06 -20.44 38.48
CA VAL A 542 -3.06 -21.47 38.78
C VAL A 542 -1.91 -21.57 37.81
N GLY A 543 -1.78 -20.61 36.90
CA GLY A 543 -0.81 -20.70 35.82
C GLY A 543 -1.13 -21.80 34.83
N ASP A 544 -0.20 -22.17 33.96
CA ASP A 544 -0.39 -23.27 32.99
C ASP A 544 -0.28 -24.63 33.71
N ILE A 545 -1.41 -25.30 33.86
CA ILE A 545 -1.50 -26.65 34.38
C ILE A 545 -1.78 -27.70 33.33
N ALA A 546 -2.09 -27.28 32.09
CA ALA A 546 -2.48 -28.15 30.97
C ALA A 546 -1.44 -28.23 29.85
N GLY A 547 -0.32 -27.53 29.94
CA GLY A 547 0.75 -27.50 28.95
C GLY A 547 0.40 -26.73 27.68
N THR A 548 -0.45 -25.70 27.82
CA THR A 548 -0.87 -24.82 26.72
C THR A 548 -0.04 -23.56 26.58
N SER A 549 0.86 -23.25 27.51
CA SER A 549 1.59 -21.99 27.67
C SER A 549 0.75 -20.80 28.16
N HIS A 550 -0.54 -20.98 28.41
CA HIS A 550 -1.44 -19.92 28.90
C HIS A 550 -1.90 -20.17 30.32
N GLY A 551 -2.12 -19.11 31.09
CA GLY A 551 -2.62 -19.22 32.45
C GLY A 551 -4.03 -19.83 32.52
N ASP A 552 -4.23 -20.78 33.43
CA ASP A 552 -5.48 -21.52 33.68
C ASP A 552 -6.12 -21.09 35.00
N VAL A 553 -7.43 -21.36 35.15
CA VAL A 553 -8.20 -21.07 36.34
C VAL A 553 -8.83 -22.35 36.90
N LEU A 554 -8.72 -22.57 38.21
CA LEU A 554 -9.46 -23.58 38.93
C LEU A 554 -10.62 -22.96 39.71
N ALA A 555 -11.71 -23.72 39.86
CA ALA A 555 -12.85 -23.29 40.64
C ALA A 555 -13.51 -24.46 41.34
N VAL A 556 -13.84 -24.30 42.63
CA VAL A 556 -14.57 -25.28 43.43
C VAL A 556 -15.98 -24.80 43.67
N ASP A 557 -16.97 -25.61 43.30
CA ASP A 557 -18.39 -25.28 43.49
C ASP A 557 -18.90 -25.68 44.86
N GLY A 558 -20.17 -25.30 45.19
CA GLY A 558 -20.82 -25.60 46.44
C GLY A 558 -21.02 -27.10 46.73
N SER A 559 -20.90 -27.96 45.73
CA SER A 559 -20.92 -29.43 45.92
C SER A 559 -19.55 -30.03 46.24
N GLY A 560 -18.49 -29.21 46.22
CA GLY A 560 -17.12 -29.65 46.35
C GLY A 560 -16.56 -30.32 45.11
N SER A 561 -17.11 -30.01 43.95
CA SER A 561 -16.52 -30.40 42.65
C SER A 561 -15.51 -29.36 42.20
N LEU A 562 -14.32 -29.83 41.76
CA LEU A 562 -13.28 -29.02 41.18
C LEU A 562 -13.45 -28.99 39.63
N TYR A 563 -13.39 -27.79 39.09
CA TYR A 563 -13.41 -27.54 37.66
C TYR A 563 -12.15 -26.79 37.23
N GLN A 564 -11.67 -27.10 36.03
CA GLN A 564 -10.64 -26.32 35.37
C GLN A 564 -11.26 -25.54 34.20
N TYR A 565 -10.68 -24.39 33.93
CA TYR A 565 -10.92 -23.52 32.77
C TYR A 565 -9.56 -23.23 32.16
N LEU A 566 -9.34 -23.71 30.93
CA LEU A 566 -8.07 -23.49 30.27
C LEU A 566 -8.04 -22.10 29.61
N GLY A 567 -6.93 -21.41 29.76
CA GLY A 567 -6.65 -20.18 29.06
C GLY A 567 -6.52 -20.39 27.55
N ARG A 568 -6.93 -19.41 26.75
CA ARG A 568 -6.87 -19.45 25.30
C ARG A 568 -5.80 -18.53 24.71
N GLY A 569 -5.05 -17.81 25.55
CA GLY A 569 -4.05 -16.83 25.12
C GLY A 569 -4.65 -15.55 24.50
N ASP A 570 -5.97 -15.42 24.48
CA ASP A 570 -6.70 -14.23 24.02
C ASP A 570 -7.38 -13.46 25.17
N GLY A 571 -7.08 -13.86 26.39
CA GLY A 571 -7.68 -13.33 27.63
C GLY A 571 -9.03 -13.93 27.97
N THR A 572 -9.49 -14.96 27.25
CA THR A 572 -10.70 -15.72 27.53
C THR A 572 -10.39 -17.12 28.03
N LEU A 573 -11.38 -17.73 28.65
CA LEU A 573 -11.28 -19.09 29.19
C LEU A 573 -12.10 -20.08 28.34
N SER A 574 -11.68 -21.35 28.35
CA SER A 574 -12.43 -22.44 27.75
C SER A 574 -13.73 -22.74 28.52
N ALA A 575 -14.56 -23.60 27.95
CA ALA A 575 -15.63 -24.24 28.77
C ALA A 575 -15.03 -25.02 29.90
N ARG A 576 -15.72 -25.05 31.09
CA ARG A 576 -15.28 -25.77 32.26
C ARG A 576 -15.20 -27.28 32.00
N VAL A 577 -14.17 -27.89 32.58
CA VAL A 577 -14.01 -29.35 32.62
C VAL A 577 -13.96 -29.77 34.09
N ARG A 578 -14.76 -30.76 34.46
CA ARG A 578 -14.78 -31.28 35.82
C ARG A 578 -13.55 -32.19 36.04
N ILE A 579 -12.71 -31.85 37.03
CA ILE A 579 -11.53 -32.64 37.42
C ILE A 579 -11.89 -33.75 38.40
N GLY A 580 -12.71 -33.43 39.41
CA GLY A 580 -13.09 -34.41 40.40
C GLY A 580 -13.98 -33.85 41.52
N GLY A 581 -14.39 -34.72 42.41
CA GLY A 581 -15.13 -34.38 43.62
C GLY A 581 -14.28 -34.46 44.89
N GLY A 582 -14.88 -34.09 46.04
CA GLY A 582 -14.22 -34.14 47.38
C GLY A 582 -13.39 -32.91 47.72
N TRP A 583 -13.37 -31.90 46.84
CA TRP A 583 -12.59 -30.66 47.07
C TRP A 583 -13.24 -29.68 48.06
N GLY A 584 -14.53 -29.90 48.43
CA GLY A 584 -15.18 -29.16 49.48
C GLY A 584 -14.59 -29.44 50.87
N GLY A 585 -13.73 -30.48 51.02
CA GLY A 585 -12.96 -30.74 52.25
C GLY A 585 -11.74 -29.83 52.45
N TYR A 586 -11.38 -29.04 51.43
CA TYR A 586 -10.27 -28.10 51.54
C TYR A 586 -10.78 -26.70 51.82
N LYS A 587 -10.18 -26.05 52.84
CA LYS A 587 -10.49 -24.67 53.19
C LYS A 587 -9.85 -23.65 52.29
N GLN A 588 -8.67 -23.98 51.76
CA GLN A 588 -7.87 -23.07 50.90
C GLN A 588 -7.20 -23.87 49.80
N LEU A 589 -7.15 -23.25 48.64
CA LEU A 589 -6.36 -23.65 47.47
C LEU A 589 -5.42 -22.51 47.13
N THR A 590 -4.21 -22.81 46.68
CA THR A 590 -3.31 -21.83 46.09
C THR A 590 -2.41 -22.51 45.06
N GLY A 591 -2.17 -21.83 43.93
CA GLY A 591 -1.40 -22.36 42.80
C GLY A 591 -0.61 -21.26 42.09
N GLY A 592 -0.26 -21.47 40.84
CA GLY A 592 0.43 -20.49 40.02
C GLY A 592 1.96 -20.42 40.23
N SER A 593 2.53 -21.39 40.96
CA SER A 593 3.97 -21.44 41.24
C SER A 593 4.52 -22.86 41.05
N ASP A 594 5.75 -22.95 40.53
CA ASP A 594 6.53 -24.20 40.50
C ASP A 594 7.18 -24.41 41.86
N LEU A 595 6.59 -25.31 42.64
CA LEU A 595 7.01 -25.59 44.02
C LEU A 595 7.97 -26.78 44.11
N ASN A 596 8.15 -27.53 43.05
CA ASN A 596 9.00 -28.70 42.99
C ASN A 596 10.19 -28.59 42.04
N GLY A 597 10.33 -27.51 41.30
CA GLY A 597 11.45 -27.21 40.42
C GLY A 597 11.40 -27.93 39.06
N ASP A 598 10.21 -28.39 38.62
CA ASP A 598 10.08 -29.13 37.36
C ASP A 598 9.58 -28.25 36.17
N GLY A 599 9.42 -26.94 36.42
CA GLY A 599 9.01 -25.95 35.42
C GLY A 599 7.50 -25.88 35.18
N ARG A 600 6.67 -26.53 36.02
CA ARG A 600 5.21 -26.55 35.91
C ARG A 600 4.57 -25.95 37.15
N SER A 601 3.41 -25.36 36.99
CA SER A 601 2.62 -24.85 38.09
C SER A 601 2.04 -26.00 38.92
N ASP A 602 2.21 -25.94 40.24
CA ASP A 602 1.69 -26.89 41.21
C ASP A 602 0.49 -26.32 41.98
N LEU A 603 -0.21 -27.18 42.72
CA LEU A 603 -1.33 -26.78 43.58
C LEU A 603 -1.10 -27.24 45.02
N LEU A 604 -1.40 -26.36 45.95
CA LEU A 604 -1.49 -26.67 47.37
C LEU A 604 -2.93 -26.59 47.85
N ALA A 605 -3.28 -27.44 48.81
CA ALA A 605 -4.59 -27.43 49.42
C ALA A 605 -4.47 -27.68 50.94
N THR A 606 -5.14 -26.87 51.75
CA THR A 606 -5.21 -27.06 53.20
C THR A 606 -6.56 -27.67 53.60
N ASP A 607 -6.58 -28.84 54.23
CA ASP A 607 -7.80 -29.49 54.66
C ASP A 607 -8.37 -28.91 55.98
N ALA A 608 -9.56 -29.37 56.36
CA ALA A 608 -10.25 -28.93 57.56
C ALA A 608 -9.47 -29.24 58.86
N SER A 609 -8.57 -30.21 58.85
CA SER A 609 -7.70 -30.60 59.99
C SER A 609 -6.42 -29.76 60.04
N GLY A 610 -6.22 -28.83 59.08
CA GLY A 610 -4.99 -28.03 59.00
C GLY A 610 -3.81 -28.81 58.47
N VAL A 611 -4.02 -29.85 57.68
CA VAL A 611 -2.97 -30.55 56.93
C VAL A 611 -2.83 -29.89 55.57
N LEU A 612 -1.60 -29.56 55.20
CA LEU A 612 -1.23 -29.09 53.87
C LEU A 612 -0.93 -30.27 52.95
N TRP A 613 -1.53 -30.25 51.80
CA TRP A 613 -1.38 -31.24 50.73
C TRP A 613 -0.79 -30.60 49.48
N PHE A 614 0.16 -31.28 48.88
CA PHE A 614 0.82 -30.88 47.65
C PHE A 614 0.28 -31.73 46.46
N TYR A 615 -0.08 -31.10 45.38
CA TYR A 615 -0.49 -31.69 44.13
C TYR A 615 0.46 -31.26 43.04
N LYS A 616 1.32 -32.18 42.61
CA LYS A 616 2.26 -31.91 41.49
C LYS A 616 1.52 -31.69 40.17
N GLY A 617 1.83 -30.62 39.44
CA GLY A 617 1.36 -30.36 38.09
C GLY A 617 1.89 -31.41 37.13
N THR A 618 1.02 -31.91 36.22
CA THR A 618 1.41 -32.91 35.21
C THR A 618 1.59 -32.29 33.80
N GLY A 619 1.03 -31.12 33.57
CA GLY A 619 0.93 -30.50 32.25
C GLY A 619 -0.11 -31.18 31.34
N SER A 620 -1.05 -31.97 31.89
CA SER A 620 -2.08 -32.68 31.13
C SER A 620 -3.46 -32.12 31.38
N ALA A 621 -4.14 -31.67 30.31
CA ALA A 621 -5.51 -31.14 30.39
C ALA A 621 -6.54 -32.15 30.95
N THR A 622 -6.30 -33.45 30.86
CA THR A 622 -7.21 -34.51 31.33
C THR A 622 -6.94 -34.98 32.73
N ALA A 623 -5.70 -34.79 33.24
CA ALA A 623 -5.28 -35.16 34.57
C ALA A 623 -4.24 -34.12 35.06
N PRO A 624 -4.65 -32.87 35.35
CA PRO A 624 -3.71 -31.76 35.59
C PRO A 624 -2.81 -31.96 36.82
N PHE A 625 -3.20 -32.80 37.75
CA PHE A 625 -2.45 -33.06 38.97
C PHE A 625 -2.21 -34.55 39.21
N ALA A 626 -1.03 -34.86 39.71
CA ALA A 626 -0.71 -36.17 40.27
C ALA A 626 -1.41 -36.40 41.62
N ALA A 627 -1.32 -37.62 42.12
CA ALA A 627 -1.83 -37.96 43.45
C ALA A 627 -1.21 -37.04 44.51
N ARG A 628 -2.04 -36.57 45.44
CA ARG A 628 -1.61 -35.67 46.52
C ARG A 628 -0.55 -36.28 47.44
N VAL A 629 0.38 -35.46 47.85
CA VAL A 629 1.41 -35.79 48.86
C VAL A 629 1.19 -34.94 50.08
N ARG A 630 1.30 -35.55 51.27
CA ARG A 630 1.18 -34.83 52.55
C ARG A 630 2.44 -34.01 52.79
N VAL A 631 2.31 -32.69 52.95
CA VAL A 631 3.41 -31.78 53.30
C VAL A 631 3.62 -31.73 54.81
N GLY A 632 2.53 -31.54 55.57
CA GLY A 632 2.59 -31.47 57.03
C GLY A 632 1.30 -30.97 57.65
N GLY A 633 1.22 -31.05 58.96
CA GLY A 633 0.12 -30.50 59.77
C GLY A 633 0.48 -29.11 60.34
N GLY A 634 -0.49 -28.50 61.03
CA GLY A 634 -0.31 -27.22 61.72
C GLY A 634 -0.63 -25.99 60.88
N TRP A 635 -1.11 -26.17 59.60
CA TRP A 635 -1.44 -25.09 58.72
C TRP A 635 -2.82 -24.45 58.99
N GLY A 636 -3.62 -25.05 59.89
CA GLY A 636 -4.92 -24.53 60.28
C GLY A 636 -4.87 -23.19 61.05
N VAL A 637 -3.69 -22.74 61.49
CA VAL A 637 -3.46 -21.44 62.11
C VAL A 637 -3.52 -20.28 61.10
N TYR A 638 -3.43 -20.58 59.82
CA TYR A 638 -3.47 -19.57 58.75
C TYR A 638 -4.87 -19.43 58.19
N ASN A 639 -5.31 -18.18 58.02
CA ASN A 639 -6.57 -17.86 57.34
C ASN A 639 -6.40 -17.63 55.84
N GLN A 640 -5.15 -17.49 55.39
CA GLN A 640 -4.81 -17.48 53.94
C GLN A 640 -3.39 -17.99 53.74
N ILE A 641 -3.21 -18.80 52.71
CA ILE A 641 -1.93 -19.26 52.17
C ILE A 641 -1.87 -18.88 50.71
N THR A 642 -0.75 -18.33 50.26
CA THR A 642 -0.56 -17.85 48.87
C THR A 642 0.77 -18.34 48.35
N ALA A 643 0.77 -19.06 47.24
CA ALA A 643 1.97 -19.40 46.49
C ALA A 643 2.42 -18.15 45.70
N VAL A 644 3.63 -17.67 45.98
CA VAL A 644 4.10 -16.36 45.47
C VAL A 644 5.27 -16.47 44.49
N GLY A 645 5.64 -17.70 44.10
CA GLY A 645 6.87 -17.91 43.32
C GLY A 645 8.13 -17.71 44.17
N ASN A 646 9.29 -17.67 43.53
CA ASN A 646 10.58 -17.47 44.24
C ASN A 646 10.77 -15.99 44.56
N ILE A 647 10.43 -15.57 45.78
CA ILE A 647 10.59 -14.19 46.25
C ILE A 647 11.85 -13.96 47.07
N ALA A 648 12.45 -15.01 47.60
CA ALA A 648 13.67 -14.92 48.42
C ALA A 648 14.35 -16.29 48.58
N GLY A 649 15.63 -16.29 48.90
CA GLY A 649 16.36 -17.53 49.27
C GLY A 649 16.82 -18.35 48.05
N ALA A 650 16.49 -19.65 48.05
CA ALA A 650 16.85 -20.60 47.00
C ALA A 650 15.92 -20.46 45.77
N SER A 651 16.29 -21.09 44.65
CA SER A 651 15.56 -20.96 43.35
C SER A 651 14.27 -21.78 43.27
N ALA A 652 13.51 -21.92 44.36
CA ALA A 652 12.25 -22.65 44.41
C ALA A 652 11.08 -21.71 44.76
N GLY A 653 9.87 -22.09 44.41
CA GLY A 653 8.67 -21.32 44.74
C GLY A 653 8.40 -21.29 46.27
N ASP A 654 8.14 -20.09 46.78
CA ASP A 654 7.88 -19.80 48.18
C ASP A 654 6.40 -19.64 48.49
N LEU A 655 6.03 -19.71 49.80
CA LEU A 655 4.69 -19.39 50.26
C LEU A 655 4.72 -18.20 51.22
N VAL A 656 3.70 -17.38 51.15
CA VAL A 656 3.33 -16.51 52.27
C VAL A 656 2.05 -17.03 52.91
N ALA A 657 1.99 -16.97 54.22
CA ALA A 657 0.84 -17.42 54.99
C ALA A 657 0.46 -16.35 56.02
N ARG A 658 -0.81 -15.94 56.02
CA ARG A 658 -1.34 -14.97 56.99
C ARG A 658 -2.09 -15.71 58.10
N ASP A 659 -1.71 -15.45 59.35
CA ASP A 659 -2.43 -16.01 60.47
C ASP A 659 -3.68 -15.21 60.85
N THR A 660 -4.47 -15.74 61.79
CA THR A 660 -5.70 -15.11 62.29
C THR A 660 -5.49 -13.80 63.02
N ALA A 661 -4.26 -13.51 63.50
CA ALA A 661 -3.87 -12.24 64.10
C ALA A 661 -3.41 -11.21 63.05
N GLY A 662 -3.44 -11.52 61.75
CA GLY A 662 -2.99 -10.65 60.66
C GLY A 662 -1.48 -10.52 60.56
N VAL A 663 -0.72 -11.49 61.07
CA VAL A 663 0.72 -11.57 60.86
C VAL A 663 1.00 -12.37 59.59
N LEU A 664 1.86 -11.87 58.74
CA LEU A 664 2.33 -12.57 57.55
C LEU A 664 3.65 -13.32 57.84
N TRP A 665 3.70 -14.53 57.36
CA TRP A 665 4.81 -15.46 57.53
C TRP A 665 5.32 -15.89 56.15
N LEU A 666 6.63 -16.00 55.98
CA LEU A 666 7.30 -16.55 54.82
C LEU A 666 7.70 -18.00 55.09
N HIS A 667 7.42 -18.88 54.13
CA HIS A 667 7.90 -20.25 54.09
C HIS A 667 8.72 -20.45 52.82
N LEU A 668 10.03 -20.59 52.93
CA LEU A 668 10.93 -20.80 51.78
C LEU A 668 10.77 -22.22 51.27
N GLY A 669 10.63 -22.37 49.96
CA GLY A 669 10.53 -23.65 49.29
C GLY A 669 11.86 -24.40 49.21
N TYR A 670 11.84 -25.72 49.37
CA TYR A 670 13.00 -26.59 49.14
C TYR A 670 13.10 -27.13 47.72
N GLY A 671 12.17 -26.78 46.81
CA GLY A 671 12.15 -27.29 45.44
C GLY A 671 11.71 -28.74 45.31
N ASN A 672 10.98 -29.25 46.28
CA ASN A 672 10.45 -30.62 46.32
C ASN A 672 8.99 -30.68 46.79
N GLY A 673 8.31 -29.53 46.82
CA GLY A 673 6.94 -29.39 47.37
C GLY A 673 6.88 -29.30 48.89
N THR A 674 8.02 -29.17 49.58
CA THR A 674 8.10 -28.96 51.06
C THR A 674 8.76 -27.62 51.39
N PHE A 675 8.58 -27.14 52.61
CA PHE A 675 8.93 -25.79 53.01
C PHE A 675 9.75 -25.73 54.29
N ALA A 676 10.59 -24.72 54.38
CA ALA A 676 11.37 -24.39 55.57
C ALA A 676 10.46 -23.89 56.70
N PRO A 677 10.97 -23.91 57.97
CA PRO A 677 10.30 -23.26 59.09
C PRO A 677 9.97 -21.80 58.78
N ARG A 678 8.80 -21.34 59.24
CA ARG A 678 8.28 -20.01 58.98
C ARG A 678 9.19 -18.89 59.49
N ILE A 679 9.30 -17.85 58.71
CA ILE A 679 9.99 -16.60 59.02
C ILE A 679 8.92 -15.52 59.17
N ARG A 680 8.94 -14.71 60.23
CA ARG A 680 7.97 -13.64 60.43
C ARG A 680 8.29 -12.45 59.54
N ILE A 681 7.36 -12.05 58.65
CA ILE A 681 7.47 -10.82 57.82
C ILE A 681 7.00 -9.60 58.64
N GLY A 682 5.81 -9.66 59.25
CA GLY A 682 5.27 -8.55 60.00
C GLY A 682 3.77 -8.65 60.24
N GLY A 683 3.24 -7.70 61.03
CA GLY A 683 1.80 -7.56 61.31
C GLY A 683 1.13 -6.56 60.36
N GLY A 684 -0.20 -6.38 60.53
CA GLY A 684 -1.00 -5.42 59.76
C GLY A 684 -1.64 -5.98 58.51
N TRP A 685 -1.39 -7.24 58.17
CA TRP A 685 -1.91 -7.88 56.95
C TRP A 685 -3.40 -8.27 57.05
N GLY A 686 -3.99 -8.15 58.27
CA GLY A 686 -5.43 -8.31 58.44
C GLY A 686 -6.30 -7.24 57.74
N GLY A 687 -5.68 -6.14 57.33
CA GLY A 687 -6.37 -5.11 56.53
C GLY A 687 -6.68 -5.52 55.09
N PHE A 688 -6.09 -6.64 54.63
CA PHE A 688 -6.38 -7.18 53.30
C PHE A 688 -7.39 -8.32 53.39
N SER A 689 -8.40 -8.29 52.54
CA SER A 689 -9.33 -9.41 52.39
C SER A 689 -8.67 -10.58 51.67
N GLN A 690 -7.79 -10.28 50.68
CA GLN A 690 -7.11 -11.29 49.88
C GLN A 690 -5.68 -10.89 49.58
N LEU A 691 -4.81 -11.90 49.47
CA LEU A 691 -3.43 -11.82 49.02
C LEU A 691 -3.29 -12.68 47.76
N VAL A 692 -2.72 -12.13 46.70
CA VAL A 692 -2.60 -12.80 45.41
C VAL A 692 -1.13 -12.86 45.00
N GLY A 693 -0.63 -14.06 44.71
CA GLY A 693 0.68 -14.26 44.08
C GLY A 693 0.54 -14.07 42.58
N ALA A 694 0.82 -12.88 42.12
CA ALA A 694 0.46 -12.48 40.77
C ALA A 694 1.61 -12.57 39.73
N GLY A 695 2.70 -13.26 40.07
CA GLY A 695 3.89 -13.28 39.21
C GLY A 695 4.65 -11.96 39.26
N ASP A 696 5.49 -11.69 38.24
CA ASP A 696 6.30 -10.47 38.16
C ASP A 696 5.45 -9.31 37.62
N VAL A 697 4.79 -8.60 38.56
CA VAL A 697 3.92 -7.45 38.25
C VAL A 697 4.74 -6.20 37.95
N THR A 698 5.95 -6.10 38.48
CA THR A 698 6.77 -4.90 38.35
C THR A 698 7.79 -4.96 37.20
N GLY A 699 7.89 -6.10 36.52
CA GLY A 699 8.80 -6.30 35.37
C GLY A 699 10.28 -6.35 35.79
N ASP A 700 10.59 -6.70 37.07
CA ASP A 700 11.96 -6.73 37.56
C ASP A 700 12.60 -8.13 37.56
N GLY A 701 11.88 -9.13 37.04
CA GLY A 701 12.30 -10.51 36.93
C GLY A 701 12.03 -11.33 38.19
N ARG A 702 11.28 -10.81 39.19
CA ARG A 702 10.89 -11.47 40.41
C ARG A 702 9.39 -11.46 40.60
N PRO A 703 8.80 -12.54 41.13
CA PRO A 703 7.38 -12.58 41.47
C PRO A 703 7.03 -11.60 42.59
N ASP A 704 5.87 -10.99 42.52
CA ASP A 704 5.35 -10.01 43.46
C ASP A 704 4.08 -10.50 44.13
N LEU A 705 3.65 -9.78 45.19
CA LEU A 705 2.43 -10.06 45.89
C LEU A 705 1.45 -8.89 45.80
N ILE A 706 0.18 -9.17 45.56
CA ILE A 706 -0.89 -8.15 45.59
C ILE A 706 -1.69 -8.31 46.87
N GLY A 707 -1.87 -7.23 47.62
CA GLY A 707 -2.79 -7.15 48.75
C GLY A 707 -4.04 -6.36 48.37
N TYR A 708 -5.20 -7.01 48.34
CA TYR A 708 -6.52 -6.43 48.10
C TYR A 708 -7.31 -6.28 49.38
N GLY A 709 -7.85 -5.09 49.64
CA GLY A 709 -8.64 -4.80 50.83
C GLY A 709 -9.47 -3.54 50.74
N SER A 710 -10.28 -3.28 51.76
CA SER A 710 -11.17 -2.09 51.80
C SER A 710 -10.41 -0.75 51.82
N ALA A 711 -9.17 -0.75 52.32
CA ALA A 711 -8.29 0.42 52.35
C ALA A 711 -7.55 0.67 51.00
N GLY A 712 -7.75 -0.17 50.01
CA GLY A 712 -7.12 -0.10 48.68
C GLY A 712 -6.37 -1.37 48.32
N THR A 713 -5.77 -1.33 47.14
CA THR A 713 -4.93 -2.41 46.62
C THR A 713 -3.49 -1.93 46.55
N TYR A 714 -2.57 -2.81 46.94
CA TYR A 714 -1.14 -2.52 46.93
C TYR A 714 -0.37 -3.64 46.25
N VAL A 715 0.67 -3.27 45.52
CA VAL A 715 1.67 -4.22 45.03
C VAL A 715 2.84 -4.24 46.01
N TYR A 716 3.21 -5.44 46.42
CA TYR A 716 4.35 -5.71 47.27
C TYR A 716 5.46 -6.32 46.41
N ARG A 717 6.34 -5.43 45.89
CA ARG A 717 7.48 -5.81 45.06
C ARG A 717 8.45 -6.65 45.88
N SER A 718 8.84 -7.81 45.39
CA SER A 718 9.80 -8.67 46.07
C SER A 718 11.23 -8.10 45.97
N THR A 719 12.02 -8.29 47.03
CA THR A 719 13.38 -7.76 47.15
C THR A 719 14.46 -8.82 46.97
N GLY A 720 14.09 -10.11 47.01
CA GLY A 720 15.02 -11.23 47.09
C GLY A 720 15.60 -11.47 48.50
N SER A 721 15.26 -10.65 49.48
CA SER A 721 15.78 -10.73 50.84
C SER A 721 14.79 -11.43 51.79
N THR A 722 15.23 -12.42 52.52
CA THR A 722 14.42 -13.13 53.55
C THR A 722 14.05 -12.25 54.74
N GLY A 723 14.89 -11.25 55.09
CA GLY A 723 14.66 -10.34 56.21
C GLY A 723 13.67 -9.21 55.93
N ALA A 724 13.54 -8.79 54.66
CA ALA A 724 12.62 -7.77 54.22
C ALA A 724 12.12 -8.12 52.79
N PRO A 725 11.27 -9.14 52.66
CA PRO A 725 10.97 -9.73 51.37
C PRO A 725 10.18 -8.81 50.42
N PHE A 726 9.55 -7.75 50.95
CA PHE A 726 8.68 -6.88 50.19
C PHE A 726 8.93 -5.40 50.38
N THR A 727 8.78 -4.62 49.29
CA THR A 727 8.63 -3.17 49.32
C THR A 727 7.23 -2.81 48.75
N ARG A 728 6.43 -2.07 49.56
CA ARG A 728 5.07 -1.71 49.20
C ARG A 728 5.03 -0.58 48.17
N GLN A 729 4.22 -0.76 47.15
CA GLN A 729 3.90 0.25 46.12
C GLN A 729 2.38 0.45 46.04
N SER A 730 1.95 1.70 45.78
CA SER A 730 0.54 2.00 45.50
C SER A 730 0.18 1.62 44.08
N THR A 731 -1.03 1.12 43.89
CA THR A 731 -1.64 0.90 42.58
C THR A 731 -3.04 1.50 42.52
N SER A 732 -3.50 1.88 41.33
CA SER A 732 -4.88 2.31 41.12
C SER A 732 -5.85 1.16 40.84
N LEU A 733 -5.37 -0.09 40.87
CA LEU A 733 -6.23 -1.28 40.74
C LEU A 733 -7.31 -1.28 41.83
N TYR A 734 -8.57 -1.36 41.45
CA TYR A 734 -9.75 -1.31 42.32
C TYR A 734 -9.90 -0.03 43.16
N ALA A 735 -9.21 1.05 42.82
CA ALA A 735 -9.33 2.31 43.54
C ALA A 735 -10.77 2.85 43.47
N GLY A 736 -11.34 3.18 44.65
CA GLY A 736 -12.71 3.69 44.76
C GLY A 736 -13.81 2.61 44.65
N GLU A 737 -13.45 1.32 44.48
CA GLU A 737 -14.43 0.25 44.32
C GLU A 737 -14.78 -0.47 45.62
N GLY A 738 -14.06 -0.16 46.72
CA GLY A 738 -14.32 -0.71 48.05
C GLY A 738 -14.22 -2.25 48.07
N THR A 739 -15.29 -2.92 48.51
CA THR A 739 -15.40 -4.38 48.60
C THR A 739 -16.21 -4.98 47.45
N LYS A 740 -16.22 -4.36 46.30
CA LYS A 740 -17.00 -4.82 45.13
C LYS A 740 -16.69 -6.27 44.75
N PHE A 741 -15.41 -6.67 44.86
CA PHE A 741 -14.99 -8.01 44.50
C PHE A 741 -14.90 -8.89 45.73
N ASN A 742 -15.57 -10.04 45.69
CA ASN A 742 -15.60 -11.02 46.77
C ASN A 742 -14.63 -12.21 46.57
N SER A 743 -13.95 -12.25 45.43
CA SER A 743 -12.86 -13.15 45.10
C SER A 743 -11.89 -12.43 44.16
N VAL A 744 -10.59 -12.45 44.48
CA VAL A 744 -9.49 -11.92 43.67
C VAL A 744 -8.39 -12.98 43.65
N ALA A 745 -7.94 -13.37 42.43
CA ALA A 745 -6.96 -14.44 42.23
C ALA A 745 -5.98 -14.10 41.11
#